data_e7df6d460f9c04a2ed68245953087e91
#
_entry.id   e7df6d460f9c04a2ed68245953087e91
#
_cell.length_a   1.000
_cell.length_b   1.000
_cell.length_c   1.000
_cell.angle_alpha   90.00
_cell.angle_beta   90.00
_cell.angle_gamma   90.00
#
_symmetry.space_group_name_H-M   'P 1'
#
loop_
_entity.id
_entity.type
_entity.pdbx_description
1 polymer ?
#
loop_
_entity_poly.entity_id
_entity_poly.type
_entity_poly.pdbx_seq_one_letter_code
_entity_poly.pdbx_strand_id
1 'polypeptide(L)'
;MEPKESPILQGLNPAQRDAVVNYDSPSLIIAGAGSGKTRVLTSRIAYMIEQGVAPFNILALTFTNKAAQQMRERIAQMIPDNRSRYIRMGTFHSVFSRILRENAEKIGFPESFTIYEPSDCKNLIKTIVRELNLPDEKYKPNLIASRISYAKNCLVTPGAYLANSVYAAEDRQAQIPEFGNVYNIYCQRCKRNGAMDFDDLLLQTNILLRDAPDVLARYQELFKYILVDEYQDTNYAQYVIIRRLSQLHSKVCVVGDDAQSIYSFRGAKIENILSFQKDFPAAKVFKLEQNYRSTRTIVDAANSVIVRNSRRMEKHCFSAGDVGEPIRILKAYTDREEAEMVVSDLRDKVRSTGDDWSEAVILYRTNNQSAVLEDNLRRRGIPYRIYKGSSFYDHKEVKDMQAYIRLVINPRDDEAFKRIVNYPTRGIGDTTVQRIAQLAAERGVSMWEAVDALVAEPAADSVQKTIARKVADFVAMIRSLSLARNEKGLYDFGLEIATRSGILAAYRAENTPEATSALDNIEELLNSMQEFKERCDAEIRNGERPQDEEATIEEWLQNVMLVTDMDKDDPEDRNKVTLMTVHSAKGLEYKYVYIVGLEENLFPSQRAAESPDGMEEERRLFYVALTRAKVEATISYAEMRFKWGNMEFSRPSCFLREIDPKYVRADFGTGTGTDDDRPHRSPDGSAPSAIDELRRRFDYRFQQKQQAAGGNNPGSGGGRPGSNPGRGNFGGRPSDGESGPARRFARAAAPRDARPQGRPDPALVQAPRPSTDGMRRIGVRQAADGGVPLGDTMPVSGDYTVGQRVEHPKFGVGIVQRIETLATDHKLVVAFDGAGEKTLLAKFAKLTKL
;
A
#
# COMPACT_ATOMS: atom_id res chain seq x y z
N MET A 1 -26.90 -7.32 -50.76
CA MET A 1 -27.18 -7.07 -49.35
C MET A 1 -25.99 -6.34 -48.79
N GLU A 2 -26.10 -5.07 -48.41
CA GLU A 2 -25.07 -4.40 -47.65
C GLU A 2 -24.83 -5.18 -46.36
N PRO A 3 -23.60 -5.42 -45.96
CA PRO A 3 -23.31 -6.11 -44.71
C PRO A 3 -23.96 -5.31 -43.57
N LYS A 4 -24.90 -5.91 -42.88
CA LYS A 4 -25.49 -5.29 -41.67
C LYS A 4 -24.36 -4.92 -40.74
N GLU A 5 -24.24 -3.64 -40.42
CA GLU A 5 -23.26 -3.14 -39.46
C GLU A 5 -23.47 -3.83 -38.10
N SER A 6 -22.38 -4.34 -37.53
CA SER A 6 -22.43 -5.04 -36.23
C SER A 6 -23.05 -4.14 -35.16
N PRO A 7 -24.06 -4.62 -34.41
CA PRO A 7 -24.62 -3.88 -33.27
C PRO A 7 -23.59 -3.47 -32.24
N ILE A 8 -22.49 -4.22 -32.09
CA ILE A 8 -21.39 -3.96 -31.16
C ILE A 8 -20.67 -2.64 -31.46
N LEU A 9 -20.67 -2.25 -32.76
CA LEU A 9 -20.00 -1.03 -33.23
C LEU A 9 -20.87 0.23 -33.10
N GLN A 10 -22.16 0.05 -32.81
CA GLN A 10 -23.07 1.19 -32.65
C GLN A 10 -22.71 2.02 -31.39
N GLY A 11 -22.76 3.33 -31.55
CA GLY A 11 -22.46 4.29 -30.47
C GLY A 11 -20.99 4.40 -30.10
N LEU A 12 -20.08 3.76 -30.86
CA LEU A 12 -18.64 4.03 -30.78
C LEU A 12 -18.30 5.21 -31.71
N ASN A 13 -17.42 6.10 -31.22
CA ASN A 13 -16.86 7.13 -32.07
C ASN A 13 -15.83 6.52 -33.07
N PRO A 14 -15.43 7.24 -34.14
CA PRO A 14 -14.52 6.69 -35.17
C PRO A 14 -13.24 6.09 -34.60
N ALA A 15 -12.56 6.77 -33.66
CA ALA A 15 -11.32 6.27 -33.05
C ALA A 15 -11.54 5.02 -32.18
N GLN A 16 -12.64 4.95 -31.44
CA GLN A 16 -13.05 3.78 -30.68
C GLN A 16 -13.37 2.61 -31.61
N ARG A 17 -14.11 2.86 -32.71
CA ARG A 17 -14.45 1.87 -33.71
C ARG A 17 -13.20 1.29 -34.40
N ASP A 18 -12.28 2.14 -34.82
CA ASP A 18 -11.02 1.70 -35.42
C ASP A 18 -10.20 0.83 -34.44
N ALA A 19 -10.16 1.18 -33.17
CA ALA A 19 -9.53 0.38 -32.13
C ALA A 19 -10.22 -0.97 -31.91
N VAL A 20 -11.53 -1.09 -32.12
CA VAL A 20 -12.29 -2.34 -31.99
C VAL A 20 -12.07 -3.28 -33.17
N VAL A 21 -12.14 -2.79 -34.40
CA VAL A 21 -12.09 -3.63 -35.61
C VAL A 21 -10.68 -4.13 -35.97
N ASN A 22 -9.65 -3.43 -35.56
CA ASN A 22 -8.26 -3.80 -35.86
C ASN A 22 -7.66 -4.77 -34.83
N TYR A 23 -8.21 -5.97 -34.67
CA TYR A 23 -7.80 -6.93 -33.65
C TYR A 23 -6.70 -7.94 -34.03
N ASP A 24 -6.37 -8.06 -35.31
CA ASP A 24 -5.41 -9.06 -35.83
C ASP A 24 -3.93 -8.61 -35.80
N SER A 25 -3.66 -7.41 -35.32
CA SER A 25 -2.29 -6.87 -35.18
C SER A 25 -2.02 -6.39 -33.76
N PRO A 26 -0.76 -6.31 -33.32
CA PRO A 26 -0.42 -5.68 -32.06
C PRO A 26 -1.01 -4.27 -32.03
N SER A 27 -1.59 -3.90 -30.91
CA SER A 27 -2.31 -2.63 -30.78
C SER A 27 -2.01 -1.95 -29.46
N LEU A 28 -1.68 -0.66 -29.52
CA LEU A 28 -1.55 0.21 -28.35
C LEU A 28 -2.68 1.24 -28.37
N ILE A 29 -3.57 1.18 -27.41
CA ILE A 29 -4.68 2.11 -27.24
C ILE A 29 -4.32 3.09 -26.14
N ILE A 30 -3.94 4.30 -26.54
CA ILE A 30 -3.65 5.41 -25.62
C ILE A 30 -4.95 6.13 -25.34
N ALA A 31 -5.42 6.07 -24.11
CA ALA A 31 -6.77 6.49 -23.79
C ALA A 31 -6.77 7.43 -22.60
N GLY A 32 -7.20 8.66 -22.77
CA GLY A 32 -7.34 9.64 -21.68
C GLY A 32 -8.34 9.21 -20.61
N ALA A 33 -8.33 9.92 -19.47
CA ALA A 33 -9.34 9.73 -18.45
C ALA A 33 -10.75 9.90 -19.05
N GLY A 34 -11.70 9.02 -18.69
CA GLY A 34 -13.08 9.13 -19.15
C GLY A 34 -13.32 8.90 -20.65
N SER A 35 -12.32 8.42 -21.42
CA SER A 35 -12.44 8.21 -22.88
C SER A 35 -13.08 6.87 -23.29
N GLY A 36 -13.51 6.06 -22.32
CA GLY A 36 -14.16 4.78 -22.57
C GLY A 36 -13.19 3.61 -22.81
N LYS A 37 -12.01 3.60 -22.18
CA LYS A 37 -11.02 2.49 -22.20
C LYS A 37 -11.66 1.12 -22.11
N THR A 38 -12.37 0.87 -21.02
CA THR A 38 -13.01 -0.42 -20.74
C THR A 38 -14.12 -0.74 -21.77
N ARG A 39 -14.85 0.28 -22.25
CA ARG A 39 -15.86 0.09 -23.30
C ARG A 39 -15.23 -0.41 -24.60
N VAL A 40 -14.14 0.21 -25.03
CA VAL A 40 -13.43 -0.21 -26.25
C VAL A 40 -12.87 -1.62 -26.10
N LEU A 41 -12.29 -1.95 -24.93
CA LEU A 41 -11.73 -3.27 -24.71
C LEU A 41 -12.81 -4.36 -24.70
N THR A 42 -13.94 -4.13 -24.01
CA THR A 42 -15.08 -5.08 -23.99
C THR A 42 -15.76 -5.21 -25.35
N SER A 43 -15.96 -4.09 -26.07
CA SER A 43 -16.49 -4.12 -27.45
C SER A 43 -15.56 -4.85 -28.42
N ARG A 44 -14.22 -4.69 -28.27
CA ARG A 44 -13.23 -5.41 -29.08
C ARG A 44 -13.32 -6.92 -28.86
N ILE A 45 -13.41 -7.37 -27.60
CA ILE A 45 -13.58 -8.79 -27.26
C ILE A 45 -14.90 -9.33 -27.85
N ALA A 46 -15.99 -8.61 -27.66
CA ALA A 46 -17.29 -9.01 -28.18
C ALA A 46 -17.27 -9.11 -29.73
N TYR A 47 -16.68 -8.12 -30.38
CA TYR A 47 -16.52 -8.11 -31.84
C TYR A 47 -15.67 -9.28 -32.35
N MET A 48 -14.56 -9.59 -31.71
CA MET A 48 -13.71 -10.74 -32.04
C MET A 48 -14.51 -12.05 -32.02
N ILE A 49 -15.34 -12.25 -30.98
CA ILE A 49 -16.18 -13.44 -30.83
C ILE A 49 -17.27 -13.48 -31.94
N GLU A 50 -17.88 -12.33 -32.29
CA GLU A 50 -18.81 -12.21 -33.39
C GLU A 50 -18.14 -12.57 -34.73
N GLN A 51 -16.88 -12.20 -34.93
CA GLN A 51 -16.07 -12.54 -36.10
C GLN A 51 -15.55 -13.98 -36.12
N GLY A 52 -15.95 -14.81 -35.14
CA GLY A 52 -15.61 -16.24 -35.11
C GLY A 52 -14.34 -16.59 -34.33
N VAL A 53 -13.74 -15.65 -33.60
CA VAL A 53 -12.64 -15.99 -32.69
C VAL A 53 -13.17 -16.84 -31.53
N ALA A 54 -12.56 -18.00 -31.29
CA ALA A 54 -12.94 -18.86 -30.20
C ALA A 54 -12.65 -18.18 -28.85
N PRO A 55 -13.62 -18.07 -27.93
CA PRO A 55 -13.46 -17.34 -26.66
C PRO A 55 -12.30 -17.84 -25.80
N PHE A 56 -12.02 -19.14 -25.77
CA PHE A 56 -10.91 -19.73 -25.02
C PHE A 56 -9.52 -19.33 -25.56
N ASN A 57 -9.44 -18.79 -26.79
CA ASN A 57 -8.22 -18.22 -27.34
C ASN A 57 -7.95 -16.78 -26.89
N ILE A 58 -8.85 -16.20 -26.09
CA ILE A 58 -8.76 -14.83 -25.60
C ILE A 58 -8.34 -14.84 -24.15
N LEU A 59 -7.19 -14.19 -23.85
CA LEU A 59 -6.74 -13.88 -22.51
C LEU A 59 -6.94 -12.38 -22.26
N ALA A 60 -7.79 -12.01 -21.28
CA ALA A 60 -8.04 -10.64 -20.90
C ALA A 60 -7.57 -10.38 -19.45
N LEU A 61 -6.60 -9.49 -19.29
CA LEU A 61 -5.97 -9.19 -18.01
C LEU A 61 -6.30 -7.77 -17.55
N THR A 62 -6.63 -7.62 -16.27
CA THR A 62 -6.89 -6.33 -15.63
C THR A 62 -6.25 -6.25 -14.25
N PHE A 63 -6.39 -5.10 -13.56
CA PHE A 63 -5.70 -4.86 -12.30
C PHE A 63 -6.52 -5.25 -11.06
N THR A 64 -7.87 -5.19 -11.15
CA THR A 64 -8.77 -5.47 -10.01
C THR A 64 -9.82 -6.50 -10.38
N ASN A 65 -10.27 -7.28 -9.40
CA ASN A 65 -11.34 -8.27 -9.59
C ASN A 65 -12.65 -7.59 -9.97
N LYS A 66 -12.95 -6.41 -9.38
CA LYS A 66 -14.14 -5.62 -9.74
C LYS A 66 -14.12 -5.22 -11.23
N ALA A 67 -12.99 -4.78 -11.76
CA ALA A 67 -12.86 -4.48 -13.19
C ALA A 67 -13.07 -5.73 -14.06
N ALA A 68 -12.50 -6.87 -13.66
CA ALA A 68 -12.70 -8.14 -14.36
C ALA A 68 -14.19 -8.55 -14.36
N GLN A 69 -14.86 -8.41 -13.23
CA GLN A 69 -16.29 -8.71 -13.10
C GLN A 69 -17.15 -7.80 -14.00
N GLN A 70 -16.92 -6.48 -13.93
CA GLN A 70 -17.64 -5.52 -14.77
C GLN A 70 -17.39 -5.76 -16.27
N MET A 71 -16.19 -6.18 -16.64
CA MET A 71 -15.89 -6.53 -18.04
C MET A 71 -16.67 -7.77 -18.48
N ARG A 72 -16.74 -8.83 -17.64
CA ARG A 72 -17.54 -10.04 -17.93
C ARG A 72 -19.00 -9.69 -18.14
N GLU A 73 -19.59 -8.94 -17.20
CA GLU A 73 -21.00 -8.52 -17.28
C GLU A 73 -21.31 -7.74 -18.57
N ARG A 74 -20.45 -6.79 -18.94
CA ARG A 74 -20.60 -6.01 -20.17
C ARG A 74 -20.50 -6.86 -21.44
N ILE A 75 -19.55 -7.80 -21.48
CA ILE A 75 -19.38 -8.70 -22.63
C ILE A 75 -20.57 -9.66 -22.70
N ALA A 76 -21.05 -10.20 -21.59
CA ALA A 76 -22.23 -11.07 -21.56
C ALA A 76 -23.49 -10.35 -22.06
N GLN A 77 -23.66 -9.07 -21.77
CA GLN A 77 -24.76 -8.25 -22.31
C GLN A 77 -24.68 -8.07 -23.85
N MET A 78 -23.46 -8.03 -24.40
CA MET A 78 -23.24 -7.87 -25.83
C MET A 78 -23.34 -9.20 -26.62
N ILE A 79 -23.08 -10.32 -25.93
CA ILE A 79 -23.05 -11.68 -26.52
C ILE A 79 -24.04 -12.57 -25.76
N PRO A 80 -25.31 -12.65 -26.21
CA PRO A 80 -26.35 -13.33 -25.44
C PRO A 80 -26.29 -14.87 -25.47
N ASP A 81 -25.41 -15.47 -26.26
CA ASP A 81 -25.28 -16.93 -26.43
C ASP A 81 -24.35 -17.61 -25.47
N ASN A 82 -24.01 -16.95 -24.35
CA ASN A 82 -23.13 -17.45 -23.28
C ASN A 82 -21.70 -17.84 -23.70
N ARG A 83 -21.26 -17.59 -24.95
CA ARG A 83 -19.89 -17.89 -25.38
C ARG A 83 -18.83 -17.10 -24.59
N SER A 84 -19.21 -15.92 -24.09
CA SER A 84 -18.31 -15.05 -23.28
C SER A 84 -17.71 -15.72 -22.05
N ARG A 85 -18.37 -16.74 -21.49
CA ARG A 85 -17.91 -17.50 -20.30
C ARG A 85 -16.59 -18.25 -20.51
N TYR A 86 -16.27 -18.64 -21.74
CA TYR A 86 -15.04 -19.36 -22.04
C TYR A 86 -13.82 -18.45 -22.22
N ILE A 87 -13.99 -17.14 -22.08
CA ILE A 87 -12.89 -16.18 -22.10
C ILE A 87 -12.06 -16.36 -20.81
N ARG A 88 -10.75 -16.54 -20.94
CA ARG A 88 -9.87 -16.51 -19.77
C ARG A 88 -9.66 -15.05 -19.34
N MET A 89 -10.42 -14.60 -18.33
CA MET A 89 -10.41 -13.22 -17.85
C MET A 89 -10.22 -13.12 -16.34
N GLY A 90 -9.38 -12.20 -15.90
CA GLY A 90 -9.11 -11.97 -14.47
C GLY A 90 -7.98 -11.00 -14.21
N THR A 91 -7.58 -10.90 -12.93
CA THR A 91 -6.35 -10.20 -12.57
C THR A 91 -5.12 -11.06 -12.93
N PHE A 92 -3.94 -10.43 -13.07
CA PHE A 92 -2.69 -11.18 -13.28
C PHE A 92 -2.53 -12.29 -12.25
N HIS A 93 -2.69 -11.96 -10.97
CA HIS A 93 -2.53 -12.92 -9.88
C HIS A 93 -3.55 -14.07 -9.95
N SER A 94 -4.81 -13.79 -10.23
CA SER A 94 -5.85 -14.82 -10.29
C SER A 94 -5.67 -15.79 -11.47
N VAL A 95 -5.31 -15.26 -12.64
CA VAL A 95 -5.08 -16.10 -13.82
C VAL A 95 -3.82 -16.95 -13.66
N PHE A 96 -2.72 -16.31 -13.24
CA PHE A 96 -1.42 -17.02 -13.15
C PHE A 96 -1.32 -17.94 -11.95
N SER A 97 -2.01 -17.68 -10.83
CA SER A 97 -2.09 -18.63 -9.72
C SER A 97 -2.76 -19.96 -10.16
N ARG A 98 -3.78 -19.91 -11.03
CA ARG A 98 -4.40 -21.10 -11.60
C ARG A 98 -3.43 -21.87 -12.51
N ILE A 99 -2.73 -21.15 -13.39
CA ILE A 99 -1.68 -21.76 -14.25
C ILE A 99 -0.57 -22.40 -13.43
N LEU A 100 -0.17 -21.76 -12.32
CA LEU A 100 0.83 -22.31 -11.41
C LEU A 100 0.34 -23.58 -10.73
N ARG A 101 -0.92 -23.66 -10.30
CA ARG A 101 -1.50 -24.87 -9.69
C ARG A 101 -1.52 -26.04 -10.68
N GLU A 102 -1.98 -25.79 -11.91
CA GLU A 102 -1.99 -26.78 -12.99
C GLU A 102 -0.58 -27.35 -13.31
N ASN A 103 0.48 -26.63 -12.94
CA ASN A 103 1.87 -26.98 -13.27
C ASN A 103 2.81 -26.93 -12.04
N ALA A 104 2.27 -27.03 -10.83
CA ALA A 104 2.99 -26.79 -9.58
C ALA A 104 4.21 -27.69 -9.40
N GLU A 105 4.09 -28.97 -9.76
CA GLU A 105 5.18 -29.94 -9.68
C GLU A 105 6.43 -29.52 -10.49
N LYS A 106 6.24 -28.88 -11.66
CA LYS A 106 7.35 -28.44 -12.51
C LYS A 106 8.20 -27.34 -11.88
N ILE A 107 7.64 -26.62 -10.90
CA ILE A 107 8.36 -25.59 -10.15
C ILE A 107 8.70 -26.04 -8.72
N GLY A 108 8.37 -27.29 -8.38
CA GLY A 108 8.66 -27.91 -7.09
C GLY A 108 7.82 -27.38 -5.92
N PHE A 109 6.55 -27.04 -6.19
CA PHE A 109 5.54 -26.71 -5.19
C PHE A 109 4.41 -27.75 -5.22
N PRO A 110 3.66 -27.92 -4.12
CA PRO A 110 2.43 -28.72 -4.14
C PRO A 110 1.34 -27.95 -4.92
N GLU A 111 0.40 -28.65 -5.53
CA GLU A 111 -0.78 -28.04 -6.17
C GLU A 111 -1.59 -27.22 -5.17
N SER A 112 -1.66 -27.67 -3.92
CA SER A 112 -2.34 -27.03 -2.80
C SER A 112 -1.52 -25.94 -2.10
N PHE A 113 -0.53 -25.33 -2.78
CA PHE A 113 0.28 -24.29 -2.16
C PHE A 113 -0.58 -23.15 -1.57
N THR A 114 -0.15 -22.66 -0.41
CA THR A 114 -0.81 -21.53 0.28
C THR A 114 -0.31 -20.21 -0.30
N ILE A 115 -1.21 -19.22 -0.41
CA ILE A 115 -0.82 -17.84 -0.71
C ILE A 115 -0.67 -17.10 0.63
N TYR A 116 0.56 -16.62 0.93
CA TYR A 116 0.84 -15.85 2.14
C TYR A 116 0.37 -14.42 2.03
N GLU A 117 -0.32 -13.95 3.07
CA GLU A 117 -0.68 -12.56 3.23
C GLU A 117 0.53 -11.71 3.70
N PRO A 118 0.45 -10.36 3.59
CA PRO A 118 1.51 -9.48 4.08
C PRO A 118 1.84 -9.67 5.57
N SER A 119 0.87 -10.07 6.39
CA SER A 119 1.07 -10.41 7.82
C SER A 119 1.94 -11.64 8.00
N ASP A 120 1.68 -12.71 7.25
CA ASP A 120 2.46 -13.95 7.29
C ASP A 120 3.90 -13.71 6.85
N CYS A 121 4.08 -12.96 5.74
CA CYS A 121 5.41 -12.58 5.24
C CYS A 121 6.22 -11.83 6.30
N LYS A 122 5.60 -10.85 6.99
CA LYS A 122 6.25 -10.07 8.05
C LYS A 122 6.60 -10.92 9.26
N ASN A 123 5.72 -11.85 9.66
CA ASN A 123 5.97 -12.76 10.78
C ASN A 123 7.12 -13.72 10.47
N LEU A 124 7.15 -14.26 9.26
CA LEU A 124 8.25 -15.11 8.80
C LEU A 124 9.58 -14.34 8.77
N ILE A 125 9.60 -13.12 8.22
CA ILE A 125 10.79 -12.25 8.21
C ILE A 125 11.25 -11.95 9.64
N LYS A 126 10.34 -11.59 10.54
CA LYS A 126 10.64 -11.33 11.96
C LYS A 126 11.28 -12.54 12.63
N THR A 127 10.79 -13.73 12.33
CA THR A 127 11.38 -14.99 12.83
C THR A 127 12.81 -15.17 12.31
N ILE A 128 13.03 -14.98 11.00
CA ILE A 128 14.37 -15.10 10.39
C ILE A 128 15.35 -14.09 10.97
N VAL A 129 14.95 -12.83 11.11
CA VAL A 129 15.79 -11.74 11.69
C VAL A 129 16.23 -12.10 13.09
N ARG A 130 15.33 -12.63 13.93
CA ARG A 130 15.64 -13.04 15.31
C ARG A 130 16.58 -14.25 15.36
N GLU A 131 16.36 -15.27 14.53
CA GLU A 131 17.22 -16.45 14.48
C GLU A 131 18.64 -16.13 14.02
N LEU A 132 18.78 -15.16 13.13
CA LEU A 132 20.09 -14.65 12.68
C LEU A 132 20.69 -13.65 13.66
N ASN A 133 20.03 -13.36 14.79
CA ASN A 133 20.46 -12.37 15.79
C ASN A 133 20.75 -10.99 15.17
N LEU A 134 19.97 -10.57 14.18
CA LEU A 134 20.11 -9.29 13.52
C LEU A 134 19.38 -8.19 14.31
N PRO A 135 19.87 -6.94 14.32
CA PRO A 135 19.26 -5.85 15.07
C PRO A 135 17.88 -5.44 14.49
N ASP A 136 16.83 -5.62 15.29
CA ASP A 136 15.43 -5.32 14.92
C ASP A 136 15.22 -3.87 14.43
N GLU A 137 16.00 -2.91 14.93
CA GLU A 137 15.91 -1.50 14.53
C GLU A 137 16.29 -1.27 13.05
N LYS A 138 17.25 -2.05 12.54
CA LYS A 138 17.74 -1.97 11.15
C LYS A 138 16.97 -2.89 10.23
N TYR A 139 16.70 -4.12 10.66
CA TYR A 139 16.00 -5.15 9.87
C TYR A 139 14.49 -5.15 10.16
N LYS A 140 13.85 -3.98 10.06
CA LYS A 140 12.40 -3.85 10.28
C LYS A 140 11.64 -4.71 9.27
N PRO A 141 10.69 -5.58 9.70
CA PRO A 141 10.01 -6.51 8.81
C PRO A 141 9.33 -5.84 7.60
N ASN A 142 8.76 -4.65 7.78
CA ASN A 142 8.16 -3.89 6.67
C ASN A 142 9.21 -3.45 5.62
N LEU A 143 10.39 -3.02 6.04
CA LEU A 143 11.47 -2.62 5.14
C LEU A 143 11.98 -3.82 4.35
N ILE A 144 12.25 -4.92 5.03
CA ILE A 144 12.75 -6.16 4.43
C ILE A 144 11.71 -6.72 3.46
N ALA A 145 10.43 -6.80 3.84
CA ALA A 145 9.35 -7.25 2.98
C ALA A 145 9.25 -6.39 1.70
N SER A 146 9.32 -5.07 1.80
CA SER A 146 9.27 -4.18 0.63
C SER A 146 10.45 -4.40 -0.32
N ARG A 147 11.65 -4.65 0.21
CA ARG A 147 12.84 -4.94 -0.63
C ARG A 147 12.76 -6.31 -1.29
N ILE A 148 12.25 -7.33 -0.60
CA ILE A 148 11.99 -8.66 -1.17
C ILE A 148 10.97 -8.53 -2.32
N SER A 149 9.86 -7.84 -2.08
CA SER A 149 8.83 -7.56 -3.08
C SER A 149 9.42 -6.88 -4.32
N TYR A 150 10.23 -5.83 -4.12
CA TYR A 150 10.90 -5.14 -5.24
C TYR A 150 11.82 -6.08 -6.03
N ALA A 151 12.65 -6.88 -5.37
CA ALA A 151 13.55 -7.83 -6.03
C ALA A 151 12.76 -8.85 -6.86
N LYS A 152 11.68 -9.43 -6.32
CA LYS A 152 10.80 -10.38 -7.03
C LYS A 152 10.13 -9.74 -8.24
N ASN A 153 9.59 -8.54 -8.11
CA ASN A 153 8.97 -7.80 -9.21
C ASN A 153 9.96 -7.41 -10.32
N CYS A 154 11.25 -7.30 -9.98
CA CYS A 154 12.33 -7.14 -10.94
C CYS A 154 12.89 -8.48 -11.47
N LEU A 155 12.28 -9.62 -11.12
CA LEU A 155 12.72 -10.98 -11.47
C LEU A 155 14.13 -11.34 -10.97
N VAL A 156 14.58 -10.72 -9.89
CA VAL A 156 15.87 -11.01 -9.25
C VAL A 156 15.67 -12.11 -8.20
N THR A 157 16.09 -13.34 -8.53
CA THR A 157 16.06 -14.46 -7.60
C THR A 157 17.07 -14.28 -6.46
N PRO A 158 16.92 -14.96 -5.30
CA PRO A 158 17.89 -14.88 -4.21
C PRO A 158 19.32 -15.19 -4.62
N GLY A 159 19.52 -16.22 -5.46
CA GLY A 159 20.85 -16.56 -5.99
C GLY A 159 21.44 -15.47 -6.88
N ALA A 160 20.63 -14.86 -7.77
CA ALA A 160 21.06 -13.75 -8.60
C ALA A 160 21.35 -12.50 -7.75
N TYR A 161 20.60 -12.28 -6.69
CA TYR A 161 20.82 -11.18 -5.75
C TYR A 161 22.16 -11.30 -5.05
N LEU A 162 22.43 -12.45 -4.43
CA LEU A 162 23.69 -12.75 -3.72
C LEU A 162 24.91 -12.72 -4.62
N ALA A 163 24.78 -13.10 -5.89
CA ALA A 163 25.86 -13.08 -6.85
C ALA A 163 26.23 -11.68 -7.36
N ASN A 164 25.39 -10.66 -7.11
CA ASN A 164 25.57 -9.30 -7.64
C ASN A 164 26.22 -8.38 -6.60
N SER A 165 27.45 -7.96 -6.85
CA SER A 165 28.22 -7.08 -5.97
C SER A 165 27.58 -5.67 -5.81
N VAL A 166 26.77 -5.21 -6.77
CA VAL A 166 26.08 -3.92 -6.70
C VAL A 166 25.03 -3.96 -5.59
N TYR A 167 24.19 -5.03 -5.55
CA TYR A 167 23.21 -5.18 -4.48
C TYR A 167 23.86 -5.31 -3.11
N ALA A 168 24.97 -6.03 -3.00
CA ALA A 168 25.73 -6.13 -1.76
C ALA A 168 26.31 -4.77 -1.30
N ALA A 169 26.68 -3.88 -2.23
CA ALA A 169 27.12 -2.53 -1.92
C ALA A 169 25.96 -1.63 -1.45
N GLU A 170 24.82 -1.70 -2.13
CA GLU A 170 23.59 -1.00 -1.73
C GLU A 170 23.10 -1.43 -0.34
N ASP A 171 23.16 -2.73 -0.03
CA ASP A 171 22.78 -3.26 1.29
C ASP A 171 23.70 -2.74 2.39
N ARG A 172 25.01 -2.65 2.14
CA ARG A 172 25.96 -2.03 3.07
C ARG A 172 25.67 -0.55 3.30
N GLN A 173 25.38 0.19 2.23
CA GLN A 173 25.01 1.60 2.31
C GLN A 173 23.70 1.79 3.10
N ALA A 174 22.73 0.90 2.91
CA ALA A 174 21.47 0.87 3.63
C ALA A 174 21.59 0.32 5.07
N GLN A 175 22.81 -0.07 5.52
CA GLN A 175 23.11 -0.67 6.83
C GLN A 175 22.38 -2.00 7.10
N ILE A 176 22.08 -2.77 6.07
CA ILE A 176 21.46 -4.11 6.12
C ILE A 176 22.25 -5.13 5.29
N PRO A 177 23.56 -5.34 5.55
CA PRO A 177 24.42 -6.18 4.71
C PRO A 177 23.96 -7.65 4.59
N GLU A 178 23.18 -8.16 5.57
CA GLU A 178 22.64 -9.52 5.57
C GLU A 178 21.31 -9.66 4.83
N PHE A 179 20.84 -8.61 4.15
CA PHE A 179 19.55 -8.66 3.44
C PHE A 179 19.48 -9.80 2.42
N GLY A 180 20.51 -9.98 1.61
CA GLY A 180 20.56 -11.06 0.62
C GLY A 180 20.41 -12.46 1.26
N ASN A 181 21.01 -12.66 2.44
CA ASN A 181 20.89 -13.90 3.21
C ASN A 181 19.46 -14.07 3.77
N VAL A 182 18.88 -13.00 4.34
CA VAL A 182 17.48 -13.00 4.81
C VAL A 182 16.52 -13.33 3.67
N TYR A 183 16.71 -12.73 2.49
CA TYR A 183 15.90 -13.02 1.30
C TYR A 183 16.01 -14.47 0.85
N ASN A 184 17.22 -15.04 0.85
CA ASN A 184 17.42 -16.44 0.49
C ASN A 184 16.72 -17.39 1.47
N ILE A 185 16.90 -17.19 2.78
CA ILE A 185 16.24 -18.00 3.82
C ILE A 185 14.71 -17.87 3.73
N TYR A 186 14.20 -16.65 3.50
CA TYR A 186 12.78 -16.40 3.32
C TYR A 186 12.20 -17.25 2.18
N CYS A 187 12.81 -17.22 0.99
CA CYS A 187 12.34 -18.00 -0.16
C CYS A 187 12.45 -19.52 0.06
N GLN A 188 13.51 -19.99 0.71
CA GLN A 188 13.66 -21.40 1.06
C GLN A 188 12.56 -21.86 2.02
N ARG A 189 12.22 -21.04 3.02
CA ARG A 189 11.14 -21.37 3.96
C ARG A 189 9.77 -21.35 3.29
N CYS A 190 9.49 -20.35 2.47
CA CYS A 190 8.26 -20.32 1.67
C CYS A 190 8.13 -21.61 0.84
N LYS A 191 9.19 -22.01 0.15
CA LYS A 191 9.19 -23.25 -0.65
C LYS A 191 8.99 -24.50 0.21
N ARG A 192 9.68 -24.61 1.35
CA ARG A 192 9.52 -25.73 2.29
C ARG A 192 8.09 -25.80 2.83
N ASN A 193 7.50 -24.66 3.16
CA ASN A 193 6.14 -24.58 3.68
C ASN A 193 5.06 -24.74 2.59
N GLY A 194 5.44 -25.01 1.34
CA GLY A 194 4.49 -25.05 0.24
C GLY A 194 3.69 -23.76 0.10
N ALA A 195 4.34 -22.62 0.29
CA ALA A 195 3.69 -21.31 0.29
C ALA A 195 4.36 -20.37 -0.71
N MET A 196 3.57 -19.47 -1.29
CA MET A 196 3.98 -18.36 -2.16
C MET A 196 3.41 -17.06 -1.62
N ASP A 197 4.18 -15.97 -1.63
CA ASP A 197 3.59 -14.64 -1.46
C ASP A 197 3.01 -14.13 -2.80
N PHE A 198 2.37 -12.96 -2.78
CA PHE A 198 1.77 -12.38 -4.00
C PHE A 198 2.79 -12.16 -5.12
N ASP A 199 4.01 -11.74 -4.78
CA ASP A 199 5.05 -11.48 -5.77
C ASP A 199 5.63 -12.80 -6.33
N ASP A 200 5.61 -13.86 -5.54
CA ASP A 200 5.99 -15.20 -5.99
C ASP A 200 5.07 -15.70 -7.12
N LEU A 201 3.78 -15.38 -7.10
CA LEU A 201 2.86 -15.79 -8.17
C LEU A 201 3.35 -15.31 -9.54
N LEU A 202 3.90 -14.09 -9.61
CA LEU A 202 4.45 -13.55 -10.85
C LEU A 202 5.87 -14.06 -11.14
N LEU A 203 6.72 -14.14 -10.11
CA LEU A 203 8.09 -14.65 -10.24
C LEU A 203 8.10 -16.12 -10.67
N GLN A 204 7.31 -16.98 -10.00
CA GLN A 204 7.25 -18.41 -10.31
C GLN A 204 6.58 -18.67 -11.68
N THR A 205 5.62 -17.84 -12.08
CA THR A 205 5.10 -17.89 -13.46
C THR A 205 6.18 -17.62 -14.49
N ASN A 206 7.03 -16.61 -14.25
CA ASN A 206 8.16 -16.31 -15.14
C ASN A 206 9.18 -17.45 -15.17
N ILE A 207 9.44 -18.09 -14.02
CA ILE A 207 10.31 -19.26 -13.91
C ILE A 207 9.70 -20.44 -14.68
N LEU A 208 8.43 -20.75 -14.46
CA LEU A 208 7.70 -21.82 -15.16
C LEU A 208 7.76 -21.64 -16.69
N LEU A 209 7.43 -20.46 -17.19
CA LEU A 209 7.46 -20.17 -18.63
C LEU A 209 8.86 -20.11 -19.23
N ARG A 210 9.90 -19.95 -18.41
CA ARG A 210 11.31 -20.01 -18.83
C ARG A 210 11.81 -21.44 -18.90
N ASP A 211 11.51 -22.22 -17.85
CA ASP A 211 12.17 -23.52 -17.61
C ASP A 211 11.35 -24.72 -18.13
N ALA A 212 10.06 -24.52 -18.47
CA ALA A 212 9.17 -25.51 -19.05
C ALA A 212 8.67 -25.08 -20.46
N PRO A 213 9.45 -25.29 -21.53
CA PRO A 213 9.09 -24.87 -22.88
C PRO A 213 7.78 -25.48 -23.41
N ASP A 214 7.44 -26.67 -22.96
CA ASP A 214 6.19 -27.36 -23.30
C ASP A 214 4.97 -26.62 -22.72
N VAL A 215 5.10 -26.12 -21.48
CA VAL A 215 4.06 -25.30 -20.84
C VAL A 215 3.91 -23.97 -21.58
N LEU A 216 5.02 -23.31 -21.90
CA LEU A 216 5.01 -22.07 -22.66
C LEU A 216 4.31 -22.27 -24.01
N ALA A 217 4.68 -23.29 -24.78
CA ALA A 217 4.10 -23.57 -26.09
C ALA A 217 2.58 -23.84 -25.99
N ARG A 218 2.15 -24.63 -24.97
CA ARG A 218 0.73 -24.91 -24.71
C ARG A 218 -0.07 -23.62 -24.51
N TYR A 219 0.42 -22.70 -23.67
CA TYR A 219 -0.31 -21.46 -23.39
C TYR A 219 -0.17 -20.43 -24.51
N GLN A 220 0.89 -20.43 -25.30
CA GLN A 220 0.99 -19.63 -26.52
C GLN A 220 -0.04 -20.06 -27.58
N GLU A 221 -0.24 -21.36 -27.77
CA GLU A 221 -1.27 -21.89 -28.67
C GLU A 221 -2.70 -21.63 -28.15
N LEU A 222 -2.90 -21.71 -26.84
CA LEU A 222 -4.19 -21.46 -26.23
C LEU A 222 -4.54 -19.98 -26.29
N PHE A 223 -3.64 -19.08 -25.90
CA PHE A 223 -3.89 -17.64 -25.81
C PHE A 223 -3.41 -16.91 -27.06
N LYS A 224 -4.16 -17.06 -28.14
CA LYS A 224 -3.82 -16.40 -29.41
C LYS A 224 -3.98 -14.89 -29.37
N TYR A 225 -4.91 -14.40 -28.54
CA TYR A 225 -5.21 -12.97 -28.37
C TYR A 225 -5.04 -12.59 -26.90
N ILE A 226 -4.16 -11.63 -26.63
CA ILE A 226 -3.88 -11.15 -25.28
C ILE A 226 -4.31 -9.69 -25.18
N LEU A 227 -5.22 -9.39 -24.28
CA LEU A 227 -5.71 -8.03 -24.04
C LEU A 227 -5.38 -7.62 -22.60
N VAL A 228 -4.82 -6.43 -22.42
CA VAL A 228 -4.38 -5.94 -21.11
C VAL A 228 -4.94 -4.55 -20.87
N ASP A 229 -5.74 -4.40 -19.81
CA ASP A 229 -6.21 -3.09 -19.33
C ASP A 229 -5.21 -2.48 -18.35
N GLU A 230 -5.23 -1.15 -18.20
CA GLU A 230 -4.36 -0.37 -17.30
C GLU A 230 -2.86 -0.72 -17.45
N TYR A 231 -2.39 -0.90 -18.69
CA TYR A 231 -1.04 -1.40 -18.98
C TYR A 231 0.09 -0.54 -18.41
N GLN A 232 -0.14 0.76 -18.18
CA GLN A 232 0.82 1.68 -17.55
C GLN A 232 1.14 1.32 -16.09
N ASP A 233 0.33 0.48 -15.44
CA ASP A 233 0.55 0.04 -14.06
C ASP A 233 1.25 -1.32 -13.95
N THR A 234 1.61 -1.92 -15.07
CA THR A 234 2.31 -3.21 -15.07
C THR A 234 3.74 -3.08 -14.55
N ASN A 235 4.15 -4.05 -13.72
CA ASN A 235 5.54 -4.20 -13.30
C ASN A 235 6.35 -5.01 -14.32
N TYR A 236 7.67 -5.12 -14.09
CA TYR A 236 8.55 -5.82 -15.03
C TYR A 236 8.22 -7.32 -15.14
N ALA A 237 7.83 -7.98 -14.06
CA ALA A 237 7.45 -9.40 -14.09
C ALA A 237 6.20 -9.64 -14.96
N GLN A 238 5.18 -8.79 -14.85
CA GLN A 238 3.97 -8.84 -15.67
C GLN A 238 4.28 -8.58 -17.15
N TYR A 239 5.10 -7.58 -17.42
CA TYR A 239 5.56 -7.27 -18.78
C TYR A 239 6.25 -8.47 -19.44
N VAL A 240 7.17 -9.14 -18.75
CA VAL A 240 7.89 -10.30 -19.30
C VAL A 240 6.94 -11.48 -19.56
N ILE A 241 5.95 -11.72 -18.70
CA ILE A 241 4.93 -12.75 -18.93
C ILE A 241 4.15 -12.46 -20.22
N ILE A 242 3.62 -11.23 -20.37
CA ILE A 242 2.87 -10.83 -21.59
C ILE A 242 3.75 -11.04 -22.81
N ARG A 243 4.97 -10.55 -22.78
CA ARG A 243 5.92 -10.65 -23.90
C ARG A 243 6.19 -12.09 -24.30
N ARG A 244 6.40 -13.00 -23.33
CA ARG A 244 6.63 -14.43 -23.62
C ARG A 244 5.41 -15.11 -24.23
N LEU A 245 4.23 -14.88 -23.65
CA LEU A 245 3.00 -15.47 -24.14
C LEU A 245 2.63 -14.99 -25.55
N SER A 246 2.92 -13.72 -25.87
CA SER A 246 2.58 -13.12 -27.17
C SER A 246 3.59 -13.42 -28.30
N GLN A 247 4.73 -14.05 -28.02
CA GLN A 247 5.81 -14.25 -29.02
C GLN A 247 5.36 -15.03 -30.27
N LEU A 248 4.48 -16.01 -30.11
CA LEU A 248 4.05 -16.86 -31.24
C LEU A 248 3.13 -16.13 -32.22
N HIS A 249 2.11 -15.43 -31.71
CA HIS A 249 1.05 -14.84 -32.53
C HIS A 249 1.13 -13.32 -32.68
N SER A 250 1.84 -12.65 -31.77
CA SER A 250 1.97 -11.20 -31.70
C SER A 250 0.63 -10.42 -31.68
N LYS A 251 -0.49 -11.10 -31.39
CA LYS A 251 -1.83 -10.49 -31.31
C LYS A 251 -2.11 -9.98 -29.90
N VAL A 252 -1.39 -8.94 -29.53
CA VAL A 252 -1.48 -8.30 -28.21
C VAL A 252 -2.11 -6.92 -28.34
N CYS A 253 -3.10 -6.64 -27.49
CA CYS A 253 -3.72 -5.33 -27.38
C CYS A 253 -3.55 -4.81 -25.95
N VAL A 254 -2.88 -3.67 -25.80
CA VAL A 254 -2.72 -3.01 -24.50
C VAL A 254 -3.48 -1.68 -24.50
N VAL A 255 -4.20 -1.44 -23.41
CA VAL A 255 -4.94 -0.20 -23.20
C VAL A 255 -4.39 0.48 -21.96
N GLY A 256 -4.14 1.78 -22.04
CA GLY A 256 -3.60 2.50 -20.90
C GLY A 256 -3.60 4.01 -21.05
N ASP A 257 -3.29 4.65 -19.92
CA ASP A 257 -3.12 6.09 -19.80
C ASP A 257 -1.84 6.39 -19.02
N ASP A 258 -0.80 6.80 -19.70
CA ASP A 258 0.47 7.19 -19.06
C ASP A 258 0.30 8.28 -18.01
N ALA A 259 -0.71 9.17 -18.18
CA ALA A 259 -1.05 10.20 -17.21
C ALA A 259 -1.70 9.63 -15.92
N GLN A 260 -2.08 8.36 -15.89
CA GLN A 260 -2.63 7.67 -14.74
C GLN A 260 -1.71 6.60 -14.17
N SER A 261 -0.40 6.60 -14.51
CA SER A 261 0.62 5.71 -13.92
C SER A 261 1.00 6.23 -12.52
N ILE A 262 0.45 5.62 -11.47
CA ILE A 262 0.56 6.08 -10.07
C ILE A 262 0.93 4.95 -9.09
N TYR A 263 1.44 3.83 -9.57
CA TYR A 263 1.79 2.67 -8.74
C TYR A 263 3.28 2.28 -8.82
N SER A 264 4.19 3.26 -9.04
CA SER A 264 5.64 2.97 -9.07
C SER A 264 6.14 2.40 -7.74
N PHE A 265 5.54 2.82 -6.61
CA PHE A 265 5.83 2.28 -5.28
C PHE A 265 5.47 0.79 -5.11
N ARG A 266 4.68 0.21 -6.04
CA ARG A 266 4.39 -1.21 -6.18
C ARG A 266 5.17 -1.88 -7.31
N GLY A 267 6.19 -1.20 -7.85
CA GLY A 267 7.03 -1.70 -8.92
C GLY A 267 6.49 -1.49 -10.33
N ALA A 268 5.40 -0.74 -10.53
CA ALA A 268 4.91 -0.37 -11.86
C ALA A 268 5.98 0.40 -12.63
N LYS A 269 6.07 0.13 -13.92
CA LYS A 269 7.05 0.71 -14.84
C LYS A 269 6.34 1.41 -16.00
N ILE A 270 6.30 2.74 -15.96
CA ILE A 270 5.70 3.53 -17.06
C ILE A 270 6.40 3.26 -18.40
N GLU A 271 7.67 2.86 -18.36
CA GLU A 271 8.43 2.47 -19.53
C GLU A 271 7.78 1.36 -20.34
N ASN A 272 7.03 0.47 -19.69
CA ASN A 272 6.35 -0.64 -20.37
C ASN A 272 5.39 -0.13 -21.44
N ILE A 273 4.59 0.90 -21.13
CA ILE A 273 3.68 1.49 -22.12
C ILE A 273 4.43 2.41 -23.10
N LEU A 274 5.39 3.20 -22.62
CA LEU A 274 6.15 4.12 -23.47
C LEU A 274 7.02 3.38 -24.51
N SER A 275 7.48 2.16 -24.18
CA SER A 275 8.35 1.36 -25.05
C SER A 275 7.59 0.31 -25.87
N PHE A 276 6.27 0.21 -25.77
CA PHE A 276 5.49 -0.85 -26.41
C PHE A 276 5.75 -0.99 -27.91
N GLN A 277 5.83 0.13 -28.66
CA GLN A 277 6.13 0.11 -30.09
C GLN A 277 7.54 -0.37 -30.44
N LYS A 278 8.49 -0.30 -29.50
CA LYS A 278 9.85 -0.85 -29.70
C LYS A 278 9.81 -2.38 -29.59
N ASP A 279 8.99 -2.91 -28.66
CA ASP A 279 8.83 -4.35 -28.48
C ASP A 279 7.97 -4.98 -29.56
N PHE A 280 6.98 -4.22 -30.07
CA PHE A 280 6.08 -4.63 -31.15
C PHE A 280 6.10 -3.61 -32.29
N PRO A 281 7.11 -3.66 -33.22
CA PRO A 281 7.26 -2.65 -34.26
C PRO A 281 6.07 -2.55 -35.23
N ALA A 282 5.30 -3.63 -35.39
CA ALA A 282 4.09 -3.65 -36.21
C ALA A 282 2.84 -3.12 -35.47
N ALA A 283 3.01 -2.62 -34.24
CA ALA A 283 1.88 -2.17 -33.43
C ALA A 283 1.20 -0.92 -34.01
N LYS A 284 -0.11 -1.01 -34.15
CA LYS A 284 -0.97 0.15 -34.47
C LYS A 284 -1.26 0.93 -33.19
N VAL A 285 -1.20 2.26 -33.28
CA VAL A 285 -1.51 3.15 -32.15
C VAL A 285 -2.85 3.82 -32.40
N PHE A 286 -3.74 3.70 -31.44
CA PHE A 286 -5.05 4.36 -31.41
C PHE A 286 -5.10 5.35 -30.26
N LYS A 287 -5.55 6.58 -30.50
CA LYS A 287 -5.68 7.62 -29.48
C LYS A 287 -7.17 7.85 -29.19
N LEU A 288 -7.58 7.62 -27.95
CA LEU A 288 -8.92 7.92 -27.45
C LEU A 288 -8.87 9.22 -26.64
N GLU A 289 -9.15 10.34 -27.31
CA GLU A 289 -8.95 11.69 -26.74
C GLU A 289 -10.25 12.31 -26.25
N GLN A 290 -11.42 11.85 -26.73
CA GLN A 290 -12.70 12.39 -26.29
C GLN A 290 -13.08 11.86 -24.90
N ASN A 291 -13.23 12.77 -23.94
CA ASN A 291 -13.72 12.48 -22.60
C ASN A 291 -15.24 12.55 -22.56
N TYR A 292 -15.87 11.51 -21.96
CA TYR A 292 -17.33 11.39 -21.80
C TYR A 292 -17.78 11.49 -20.33
N ARG A 293 -16.84 11.72 -19.40
CA ARG A 293 -17.09 11.71 -17.97
C ARG A 293 -17.31 13.11 -17.41
N SER A 294 -16.38 14.01 -17.70
CA SER A 294 -16.20 15.26 -16.99
C SER A 294 -16.62 16.47 -17.83
N THR A 295 -16.98 17.54 -17.17
CA THR A 295 -17.16 18.84 -17.79
C THR A 295 -15.88 19.34 -18.45
N ARG A 296 -16.00 20.26 -19.39
CA ARG A 296 -14.87 20.78 -20.18
C ARG A 296 -13.83 21.46 -19.30
N THR A 297 -14.27 22.26 -18.32
CA THR A 297 -13.39 22.95 -17.38
C THR A 297 -12.50 21.98 -16.61
N ILE A 298 -13.03 20.84 -16.14
CA ILE A 298 -12.25 19.84 -15.40
C ILE A 298 -11.20 19.19 -16.32
N VAL A 299 -11.58 18.84 -17.55
CA VAL A 299 -10.67 18.19 -18.50
C VAL A 299 -9.53 19.14 -18.89
N ASP A 300 -9.85 20.39 -19.19
CA ASP A 300 -8.87 21.40 -19.60
C ASP A 300 -7.93 21.78 -18.44
N ALA A 301 -8.48 21.90 -17.21
CA ALA A 301 -7.66 22.11 -16.02
C ALA A 301 -6.69 20.94 -15.78
N ALA A 302 -7.17 19.70 -15.87
CA ALA A 302 -6.33 18.52 -15.73
C ALA A 302 -5.24 18.46 -16.82
N ASN A 303 -5.56 18.81 -18.06
CA ASN A 303 -4.59 18.92 -19.15
C ASN A 303 -3.52 19.95 -18.86
N SER A 304 -3.87 21.13 -18.29
CA SER A 304 -2.90 22.19 -17.97
C SER A 304 -1.87 21.76 -16.93
N VAL A 305 -2.24 20.85 -16.03
CA VAL A 305 -1.34 20.25 -15.03
C VAL A 305 -0.43 19.20 -15.67
N ILE A 306 -1.02 18.21 -16.35
CA ILE A 306 -0.28 17.01 -16.80
C ILE A 306 0.70 17.30 -17.94
N VAL A 307 0.49 18.40 -18.70
CA VAL A 307 1.38 18.82 -19.78
C VAL A 307 2.80 19.10 -19.31
N ARG A 308 3.00 19.37 -18.03
CA ARG A 308 4.31 19.65 -17.41
C ARG A 308 5.17 18.40 -17.17
N ASN A 309 4.61 17.21 -17.31
CA ASN A 309 5.39 15.99 -17.27
C ASN A 309 6.16 15.81 -18.57
N SER A 310 7.45 15.50 -18.46
CA SER A 310 8.34 15.27 -19.60
C SER A 310 8.15 13.88 -20.22
N ARG A 311 7.90 12.87 -19.37
CA ARG A 311 7.76 11.45 -19.77
C ARG A 311 6.29 11.14 -19.97
N ARG A 312 5.78 11.48 -21.17
CA ARG A 312 4.39 11.27 -21.55
C ARG A 312 4.21 10.94 -23.02
N MET A 313 3.10 10.30 -23.34
CA MET A 313 2.65 10.11 -24.72
C MET A 313 1.82 11.33 -25.15
N GLU A 314 2.06 11.79 -26.35
CA GLU A 314 1.35 12.96 -26.90
C GLU A 314 -0.12 12.60 -27.17
N LYS A 315 -1.01 13.23 -26.41
CA LYS A 315 -2.47 13.19 -26.57
C LYS A 315 -3.09 14.49 -26.07
N HIS A 316 -4.23 14.85 -26.63
CA HIS A 316 -5.01 16.01 -26.25
C HIS A 316 -6.43 15.61 -25.87
N CYS A 317 -6.68 15.42 -24.57
CA CYS A 317 -8.02 15.05 -24.10
C CYS A 317 -8.95 16.27 -24.18
N PHE A 318 -10.17 16.07 -24.70
CA PHE A 318 -11.18 17.13 -24.78
C PHE A 318 -12.54 16.57 -24.38
N SER A 319 -13.40 17.42 -23.84
CA SER A 319 -14.81 17.08 -23.56
C SER A 319 -15.71 17.84 -24.53
N ALA A 320 -16.66 17.13 -25.14
CA ALA A 320 -17.73 17.74 -25.95
C ALA A 320 -18.97 18.08 -25.09
N GLY A 321 -18.95 17.80 -23.80
CA GLY A 321 -20.01 18.11 -22.84
C GLY A 321 -20.06 19.57 -22.42
N ASP A 322 -20.80 19.81 -21.34
CA ASP A 322 -20.99 21.14 -20.75
C ASP A 322 -19.65 21.79 -20.33
N VAL A 323 -19.62 23.10 -20.30
CA VAL A 323 -18.45 23.86 -19.85
C VAL A 323 -18.15 23.52 -18.39
N GLY A 324 -19.18 23.54 -17.53
CA GLY A 324 -19.06 23.30 -16.10
C GLY A 324 -18.52 24.52 -15.33
N GLU A 325 -18.58 24.42 -14.00
CA GLU A 325 -18.09 25.46 -13.10
C GLU A 325 -16.56 25.44 -13.00
N PRO A 326 -15.92 26.57 -12.71
CA PRO A 326 -14.50 26.63 -12.37
C PRO A 326 -14.19 25.79 -11.13
N ILE A 327 -12.99 25.21 -11.09
CA ILE A 327 -12.49 24.50 -9.91
C ILE A 327 -12.37 25.48 -8.73
N ARG A 328 -13.01 25.17 -7.62
CA ARG A 328 -12.99 26.03 -6.43
C ARG A 328 -11.77 25.71 -5.56
N ILE A 329 -11.12 26.74 -5.03
CA ILE A 329 -10.01 26.59 -4.07
C ILE A 329 -10.45 27.21 -2.74
N LEU A 330 -10.50 26.37 -1.71
CA LEU A 330 -10.80 26.76 -0.33
C LEU A 330 -9.48 26.88 0.45
N LYS A 331 -9.25 28.05 1.04
CA LYS A 331 -8.13 28.31 1.93
C LYS A 331 -8.60 28.25 3.37
N ALA A 332 -7.96 27.44 4.19
CA ALA A 332 -8.18 27.34 5.63
C ALA A 332 -6.93 27.70 6.42
N TYR A 333 -7.10 28.13 7.66
CA TYR A 333 -6.00 28.38 8.58
C TYR A 333 -5.44 27.09 9.18
N THR A 334 -6.34 26.17 9.57
CA THR A 334 -5.97 24.90 10.20
C THR A 334 -6.63 23.74 9.50
N ASP A 335 -6.11 22.53 9.71
CA ASP A 335 -6.71 21.28 9.25
C ASP A 335 -8.15 21.06 9.76
N ARG A 336 -8.46 21.56 10.97
CA ARG A 336 -9.82 21.50 11.53
C ARG A 336 -10.78 22.43 10.80
N GLU A 337 -10.35 23.66 10.51
CA GLU A 337 -11.11 24.62 9.73
C GLU A 337 -11.29 24.13 8.29
N GLU A 338 -10.25 23.53 7.69
CA GLU A 338 -10.33 22.87 6.36
C GLU A 338 -11.45 21.83 6.35
N ALA A 339 -11.44 20.91 7.33
CA ALA A 339 -12.45 19.89 7.42
C ALA A 339 -13.87 20.48 7.64
N GLU A 340 -13.99 21.53 8.45
CA GLU A 340 -15.27 22.21 8.67
C GLU A 340 -15.82 22.86 7.39
N MET A 341 -14.96 23.59 6.66
CA MET A 341 -15.33 24.25 5.39
C MET A 341 -15.75 23.21 4.35
N VAL A 342 -14.93 22.15 4.16
CA VAL A 342 -15.19 21.09 3.18
C VAL A 342 -16.50 20.36 3.50
N VAL A 343 -16.72 19.97 4.75
CA VAL A 343 -17.92 19.20 5.14
C VAL A 343 -19.18 20.09 5.07
N SER A 344 -19.06 21.40 5.41
CA SER A 344 -20.18 22.34 5.26
C SER A 344 -20.55 22.55 3.80
N ASP A 345 -19.57 22.80 2.95
CA ASP A 345 -19.78 23.00 1.52
C ASP A 345 -20.39 21.76 0.85
N LEU A 346 -19.86 20.56 1.16
CA LEU A 346 -20.38 19.29 0.67
C LEU A 346 -21.86 19.11 1.09
N ARG A 347 -22.17 19.37 2.37
CA ARG A 347 -23.56 19.27 2.86
C ARG A 347 -24.50 20.18 2.11
N ASP A 348 -24.09 21.45 1.96
CA ASP A 348 -24.91 22.46 1.33
C ASP A 348 -25.10 22.18 -0.18
N LYS A 349 -24.06 21.63 -0.82
CA LYS A 349 -24.11 21.17 -2.20
C LYS A 349 -25.14 20.04 -2.37
N VAL A 350 -24.97 18.93 -1.64
CA VAL A 350 -25.87 17.77 -1.74
C VAL A 350 -27.31 18.13 -1.42
N ARG A 351 -27.54 19.00 -0.42
CA ARG A 351 -28.88 19.46 -0.08
C ARG A 351 -29.50 20.38 -1.14
N SER A 352 -28.73 21.24 -1.77
CA SER A 352 -29.22 22.16 -2.80
C SER A 352 -29.56 21.47 -4.10
N THR A 353 -28.82 20.41 -4.45
CA THR A 353 -29.05 19.62 -5.67
C THR A 353 -30.07 18.49 -5.48
N GLY A 354 -30.28 18.02 -4.24
CA GLY A 354 -31.10 16.85 -3.93
C GLY A 354 -30.45 15.54 -4.35
N ASP A 355 -29.16 15.53 -4.59
CA ASP A 355 -28.39 14.33 -4.93
C ASP A 355 -28.16 13.44 -3.71
N ASP A 356 -27.79 12.18 -3.95
CA ASP A 356 -27.38 11.24 -2.91
C ASP A 356 -25.99 11.56 -2.37
N TRP A 357 -25.73 11.26 -1.09
CA TRP A 357 -24.42 11.39 -0.47
C TRP A 357 -23.33 10.57 -1.17
N SER A 358 -23.72 9.47 -1.81
CA SER A 358 -22.83 8.60 -2.58
C SER A 358 -22.22 9.25 -3.81
N GLU A 359 -22.80 10.37 -4.29
CA GLU A 359 -22.27 11.13 -5.42
C GLU A 359 -21.10 12.04 -5.03
N ALA A 360 -20.79 12.13 -3.73
CA ALA A 360 -19.70 12.95 -3.20
C ALA A 360 -18.56 12.10 -2.63
N VAL A 361 -17.32 12.55 -2.88
CA VAL A 361 -16.12 11.92 -2.34
C VAL A 361 -15.15 12.96 -1.78
N ILE A 362 -14.49 12.64 -0.67
CA ILE A 362 -13.38 13.41 -0.12
C ILE A 362 -12.09 12.61 -0.33
N LEU A 363 -11.18 13.16 -1.12
CA LEU A 363 -9.92 12.57 -1.49
C LEU A 363 -8.77 13.19 -0.71
N TYR A 364 -7.95 12.37 -0.08
CA TYR A 364 -6.77 12.79 0.65
C TYR A 364 -5.52 12.01 0.24
N ARG A 365 -4.35 12.56 0.54
CA ARG A 365 -3.06 11.93 0.18
C ARG A 365 -2.67 10.80 1.13
N THR A 366 -2.95 10.95 2.41
CA THR A 366 -2.60 9.99 3.47
C THR A 366 -3.79 9.71 4.38
N ASN A 367 -3.88 8.48 4.90
CA ASN A 367 -4.99 8.05 5.77
C ASN A 367 -5.13 8.87 7.05
N ASN A 368 -4.04 9.45 7.57
CA ASN A 368 -4.09 10.25 8.81
C ASN A 368 -4.97 11.51 8.68
N GLN A 369 -5.24 11.95 7.44
CA GLN A 369 -6.10 13.11 7.19
C GLN A 369 -7.59 12.79 7.42
N SER A 370 -7.99 11.51 7.42
CA SER A 370 -9.40 11.13 7.56
C SER A 370 -9.99 11.50 8.92
N ALA A 371 -9.23 11.37 10.00
CA ALA A 371 -9.74 11.50 11.37
C ALA A 371 -10.45 12.83 11.66
N VAL A 372 -9.91 13.96 11.17
CA VAL A 372 -10.50 15.28 11.36
C VAL A 372 -11.77 15.44 10.51
N LEU A 373 -11.79 14.88 9.31
CA LEU A 373 -12.96 14.85 8.41
C LEU A 373 -14.08 14.00 9.00
N GLU A 374 -13.75 12.83 9.51
CA GLU A 374 -14.71 11.90 10.16
C GLU A 374 -15.40 12.57 11.36
N ASP A 375 -14.62 13.24 12.23
CA ASP A 375 -15.17 13.94 13.39
C ASP A 375 -16.16 15.03 12.97
N ASN A 376 -15.87 15.77 11.90
CA ASN A 376 -16.76 16.80 11.36
C ASN A 376 -18.03 16.21 10.72
N LEU A 377 -17.92 15.13 9.93
CA LEU A 377 -19.07 14.44 9.33
C LEU A 377 -20.00 13.88 10.41
N ARG A 378 -19.42 13.21 11.43
CA ARG A 378 -20.18 12.66 12.58
C ARG A 378 -20.91 13.75 13.36
N ARG A 379 -20.25 14.87 13.68
CA ARG A 379 -20.87 16.01 14.40
C ARG A 379 -22.05 16.63 13.63
N ARG A 380 -22.04 16.55 12.32
CA ARG A 380 -23.08 17.11 11.45
C ARG A 380 -24.14 16.07 11.04
N GLY A 381 -24.02 14.83 11.52
CA GLY A 381 -24.96 13.74 11.20
C GLY A 381 -24.97 13.35 9.72
N ILE A 382 -23.85 13.53 9.00
CA ILE A 382 -23.71 13.14 7.60
C ILE A 382 -23.22 11.70 7.54
N PRO A 383 -23.95 10.79 6.85
CA PRO A 383 -23.51 9.41 6.70
C PRO A 383 -22.25 9.33 5.84
N TYR A 384 -21.24 8.59 6.29
CA TYR A 384 -19.98 8.44 5.56
C TYR A 384 -19.45 7.01 5.67
N ARG A 385 -18.60 6.66 4.72
CA ARG A 385 -17.79 5.44 4.75
C ARG A 385 -16.33 5.78 4.46
N ILE A 386 -15.42 5.07 5.12
CA ILE A 386 -14.00 5.16 4.81
C ILE A 386 -13.67 4.00 3.88
N TYR A 387 -13.20 4.35 2.70
CA TYR A 387 -12.71 3.38 1.75
C TYR A 387 -11.30 2.95 2.18
N LYS A 388 -11.24 1.88 2.92
CA LYS A 388 -10.10 1.26 3.61
C LYS A 388 -10.22 1.30 5.13
N GLY A 389 -11.32 0.72 5.64
CA GLY A 389 -11.36 0.16 6.98
C GLY A 389 -10.57 -1.16 7.01
N SER A 390 -10.40 -1.76 8.19
CA SER A 390 -9.94 -3.16 8.28
C SER A 390 -10.90 -4.03 7.46
N SER A 391 -10.34 -4.80 6.51
CA SER A 391 -11.16 -5.73 5.72
C SER A 391 -11.87 -6.71 6.66
N PHE A 392 -13.07 -7.17 6.31
CA PHE A 392 -13.73 -8.30 6.97
C PHE A 392 -12.77 -9.46 7.20
N TYR A 393 -11.93 -9.75 6.21
CA TYR A 393 -10.91 -10.79 6.29
C TYR A 393 -9.72 -10.45 7.21
N ASP A 394 -9.61 -9.20 7.71
CA ASP A 394 -8.60 -8.78 8.69
C ASP A 394 -9.03 -9.03 10.14
N HIS A 395 -10.31 -9.32 10.39
CA HIS A 395 -10.79 -9.65 11.71
C HIS A 395 -10.09 -10.89 12.26
N LYS A 396 -9.80 -10.86 13.57
CA LYS A 396 -9.00 -11.91 14.22
C LYS A 396 -9.62 -13.29 14.04
N GLU A 397 -10.91 -13.41 14.34
CA GLU A 397 -11.71 -14.65 14.26
C GLU A 397 -11.77 -15.21 12.84
N VAL A 398 -11.89 -14.34 11.84
CA VAL A 398 -11.89 -14.71 10.42
C VAL A 398 -10.51 -15.24 10.01
N LYS A 399 -9.42 -14.57 10.42
CA LYS A 399 -8.05 -15.06 10.18
C LYS A 399 -7.74 -16.34 10.93
N ASP A 400 -8.28 -16.52 12.12
CA ASP A 400 -8.13 -17.77 12.88
C ASP A 400 -8.83 -18.93 12.14
N MET A 401 -10.05 -18.72 11.63
CA MET A 401 -10.76 -19.70 10.81
C MET A 401 -10.02 -20.01 9.50
N GLN A 402 -9.56 -18.97 8.80
CA GLN A 402 -8.73 -19.15 7.60
C GLN A 402 -7.48 -19.97 7.88
N ALA A 403 -6.80 -19.75 9.02
CA ALA A 403 -5.61 -20.48 9.39
C ALA A 403 -5.90 -21.98 9.64
N TYR A 404 -7.06 -22.31 10.23
CA TYR A 404 -7.51 -23.71 10.32
C TYR A 404 -7.72 -24.33 8.94
N ILE A 405 -8.42 -23.65 8.06
CA ILE A 405 -8.67 -24.10 6.68
C ILE A 405 -7.34 -24.27 5.93
N ARG A 406 -6.42 -23.32 6.04
CA ARG A 406 -5.09 -23.36 5.43
C ARG A 406 -4.30 -24.56 5.90
N LEU A 407 -4.28 -24.84 7.21
CA LEU A 407 -3.54 -25.98 7.75
C LEU A 407 -4.15 -27.32 7.34
N VAL A 408 -5.47 -27.41 7.21
CA VAL A 408 -6.16 -28.60 6.71
C VAL A 408 -5.84 -28.88 5.24
N ILE A 409 -5.76 -27.82 4.42
CA ILE A 409 -5.42 -27.91 2.98
C ILE A 409 -3.93 -28.16 2.78
N ASN A 410 -3.09 -27.39 3.46
CA ASN A 410 -1.64 -27.46 3.40
C ASN A 410 -1.03 -27.64 4.80
N PRO A 411 -0.81 -28.87 5.24
CA PRO A 411 -0.21 -29.15 6.56
C PRO A 411 1.21 -28.58 6.75
N ARG A 412 1.90 -28.19 5.65
CA ARG A 412 3.24 -27.58 5.72
C ARG A 412 3.22 -26.09 6.04
N ASP A 413 2.05 -25.48 6.19
CA ASP A 413 1.90 -24.05 6.49
C ASP A 413 2.25 -23.74 7.96
N ASP A 414 3.53 -23.49 8.22
CA ASP A 414 4.04 -23.15 9.56
C ASP A 414 3.42 -21.88 10.17
N GLU A 415 3.04 -20.89 9.36
CA GLU A 415 2.42 -19.68 9.89
C GLU A 415 0.98 -19.93 10.35
N ALA A 416 0.22 -20.70 9.58
CA ALA A 416 -1.10 -21.18 9.99
C ALA A 416 -1.00 -22.05 11.26
N PHE A 417 -0.03 -22.98 11.29
CA PHE A 417 0.20 -23.83 12.47
C PHE A 417 0.48 -22.99 13.74
N LYS A 418 1.42 -22.04 13.69
CA LYS A 418 1.77 -21.17 14.83
C LYS A 418 0.56 -20.39 15.32
N ARG A 419 -0.30 -19.95 14.41
CA ARG A 419 -1.47 -19.14 14.73
C ARG A 419 -2.51 -19.92 15.54
N ILE A 420 -2.75 -21.18 15.18
CA ILE A 420 -3.91 -21.93 15.70
C ILE A 420 -3.56 -23.05 16.68
N VAL A 421 -2.31 -23.49 16.78
CA VAL A 421 -1.93 -24.64 17.61
C VAL A 421 -2.36 -24.46 19.08
N ASN A 422 -2.36 -23.25 19.60
CA ASN A 422 -2.82 -22.91 20.96
C ASN A 422 -4.07 -22.00 20.96
N TYR A 423 -4.81 -21.90 19.88
CA TYR A 423 -6.05 -21.12 19.84
C TYR A 423 -7.22 -21.94 19.27
N PRO A 424 -8.32 -22.12 20.02
CA PRO A 424 -8.51 -21.77 21.44
C PRO A 424 -7.49 -22.44 22.35
N THR A 425 -7.34 -21.93 23.58
CA THR A 425 -6.27 -22.32 24.51
C THR A 425 -6.22 -23.83 24.76
N ARG A 426 -5.07 -24.45 24.44
CA ARG A 426 -4.81 -25.90 24.60
C ARG A 426 -3.62 -26.20 25.53
N GLY A 427 -3.10 -25.20 26.26
CA GLY A 427 -1.95 -25.35 27.12
C GLY A 427 -0.62 -25.52 26.35
N ILE A 428 -0.58 -25.13 25.08
CA ILE A 428 0.59 -25.14 24.22
C ILE A 428 1.18 -23.73 24.16
N GLY A 429 1.98 -23.36 25.18
CA GLY A 429 2.58 -22.02 25.27
C GLY A 429 3.72 -21.79 24.29
N ASP A 430 4.15 -20.53 24.15
CA ASP A 430 5.18 -20.08 23.22
C ASP A 430 6.49 -20.87 23.30
N THR A 431 6.92 -21.25 24.51
CA THR A 431 8.12 -22.08 24.69
C THR A 431 7.98 -23.47 24.05
N THR A 432 6.76 -24.04 24.06
CA THR A 432 6.50 -25.32 23.39
C THR A 432 6.52 -25.12 21.87
N VAL A 433 5.89 -24.06 21.36
CA VAL A 433 5.91 -23.70 19.92
C VAL A 433 7.33 -23.46 19.44
N GLN A 434 8.16 -22.74 20.19
CA GLN A 434 9.57 -22.53 19.85
C GLN A 434 10.36 -23.84 19.79
N ARG A 435 10.13 -24.76 20.72
CA ARG A 435 10.79 -26.10 20.70
C ARG A 435 10.34 -26.94 19.51
N ILE A 436 9.07 -26.86 19.13
CA ILE A 436 8.55 -27.51 17.92
C ILE A 436 9.23 -26.91 16.67
N ALA A 437 9.35 -25.58 16.60
CA ALA A 437 10.02 -24.89 15.50
C ALA A 437 11.51 -25.28 15.40
N GLN A 438 12.20 -25.39 16.55
CA GLN A 438 13.57 -25.83 16.60
C GLN A 438 13.71 -27.28 16.11
N LEU A 439 12.86 -28.19 16.59
CA LEU A 439 12.86 -29.59 16.16
C LEU A 439 12.58 -29.72 14.65
N ALA A 440 11.64 -28.96 14.12
CA ALA A 440 11.33 -28.89 12.70
C ALA A 440 12.54 -28.41 11.87
N ALA A 441 13.23 -27.37 12.36
CA ALA A 441 14.44 -26.83 11.73
C ALA A 441 15.60 -27.86 11.73
N GLU A 442 15.83 -28.56 12.87
CA GLU A 442 16.86 -29.59 13.01
C GLU A 442 16.62 -30.79 12.04
N ARG A 443 15.36 -31.14 11.82
CA ARG A 443 14.96 -32.24 10.91
C ARG A 443 14.78 -31.79 9.45
N GLY A 444 14.79 -30.50 9.18
CA GLY A 444 14.55 -29.95 7.84
C GLY A 444 13.12 -30.13 7.31
N VAL A 445 12.13 -30.28 8.22
CA VAL A 445 10.72 -30.52 7.91
C VAL A 445 9.84 -29.35 8.40
N SER A 446 8.54 -29.34 8.08
CA SER A 446 7.57 -28.39 8.63
C SER A 446 7.28 -28.67 10.11
N MET A 447 6.71 -27.67 10.82
CA MET A 447 6.31 -27.85 12.22
C MET A 447 5.24 -28.94 12.37
N TRP A 448 4.33 -29.02 11.41
CA TRP A 448 3.34 -30.10 11.37
C TRP A 448 3.98 -31.49 11.23
N GLU A 449 4.85 -31.66 10.24
CA GLU A 449 5.56 -32.94 10.02
C GLU A 449 6.36 -33.35 11.26
N ALA A 450 6.96 -32.37 11.95
CA ALA A 450 7.71 -32.63 13.18
C ALA A 450 6.79 -33.14 14.33
N VAL A 451 5.63 -32.51 14.57
CA VAL A 451 4.70 -32.93 15.62
C VAL A 451 3.95 -34.22 15.25
N ASP A 452 3.64 -34.40 13.97
CA ASP A 452 2.97 -35.58 13.44
C ASP A 452 3.83 -36.84 13.65
N ALA A 453 5.13 -36.72 13.34
CA ALA A 453 6.09 -37.78 13.63
C ALA A 453 6.26 -38.04 15.14
N LEU A 454 6.29 -36.98 15.99
CA LEU A 454 6.37 -37.14 17.44
C LEU A 454 5.17 -37.84 18.05
N VAL A 455 3.98 -37.69 17.47
CA VAL A 455 2.76 -38.36 17.92
C VAL A 455 2.70 -39.80 17.42
N ALA A 456 3.23 -40.09 16.22
CA ALA A 456 3.21 -41.41 15.59
C ALA A 456 4.26 -42.34 16.17
N GLU A 457 5.42 -41.82 16.57
CA GLU A 457 6.56 -42.62 17.04
C GLU A 457 6.82 -42.45 18.54
N PRO A 458 7.36 -43.44 19.24
CA PRO A 458 7.73 -43.31 20.64
C PRO A 458 8.86 -42.28 20.77
N ALA A 459 8.56 -41.17 21.44
CA ALA A 459 9.51 -40.07 21.62
C ALA A 459 10.79 -40.48 22.37
N ALA A 460 11.94 -40.01 21.91
CA ALA A 460 13.26 -40.43 22.42
C ALA A 460 13.54 -39.86 23.82
N ASP A 461 13.07 -38.66 24.14
CA ASP A 461 13.33 -38.00 25.44
C ASP A 461 12.04 -37.53 26.16
N SER A 462 12.20 -37.09 27.43
CA SER A 462 11.09 -36.64 28.26
C SER A 462 10.42 -35.34 27.76
N VAL A 463 11.19 -34.47 27.06
CA VAL A 463 10.69 -33.21 26.52
C VAL A 463 9.82 -33.49 25.30
N GLN A 464 10.28 -34.32 24.39
CA GLN A 464 9.53 -34.76 23.21
C GLN A 464 8.25 -35.49 23.61
N LYS A 465 8.29 -36.38 24.63
CA LYS A 465 7.08 -37.02 25.20
C LYS A 465 6.07 -35.99 25.71
N THR A 466 6.53 -34.96 26.38
CA THR A 466 5.66 -33.88 26.89
C THR A 466 5.03 -33.07 25.75
N ILE A 467 5.80 -32.75 24.71
CA ILE A 467 5.29 -32.07 23.51
C ILE A 467 4.25 -32.96 22.82
N ALA A 468 4.60 -34.22 22.52
CA ALA A 468 3.70 -35.17 21.85
C ALA A 468 2.34 -35.27 22.54
N ARG A 469 2.34 -35.41 23.88
CA ARG A 469 1.09 -35.47 24.65
C ARG A 469 0.27 -34.20 24.56
N LYS A 470 0.89 -33.02 24.56
CA LYS A 470 0.18 -31.73 24.46
C LYS A 470 -0.43 -31.48 23.10
N VAL A 471 0.20 -31.96 22.03
CA VAL A 471 -0.28 -31.72 20.66
C VAL A 471 -1.13 -32.86 20.10
N ALA A 472 -1.24 -34.01 20.78
CA ALA A 472 -1.89 -35.21 20.27
C ALA A 472 -3.34 -34.98 19.82
N ASP A 473 -4.14 -34.31 20.66
CA ASP A 473 -5.54 -34.01 20.33
C ASP A 473 -5.67 -33.04 19.16
N PHE A 474 -4.78 -32.03 19.08
CA PHE A 474 -4.72 -31.10 17.97
C PHE A 474 -4.35 -31.82 16.66
N VAL A 475 -3.35 -32.70 16.70
CA VAL A 475 -2.93 -33.50 15.52
C VAL A 475 -4.06 -34.43 15.06
N ALA A 476 -4.70 -35.14 15.99
CA ALA A 476 -5.83 -36.02 15.70
C ALA A 476 -7.00 -35.24 15.06
N MET A 477 -7.31 -34.06 15.58
CA MET A 477 -8.37 -33.19 15.05
C MET A 477 -8.04 -32.77 13.60
N ILE A 478 -6.86 -32.21 13.33
CA ILE A 478 -6.50 -31.74 11.99
C ILE A 478 -6.46 -32.90 10.98
N ARG A 479 -5.89 -34.07 11.35
CA ARG A 479 -5.93 -35.28 10.50
C ARG A 479 -7.35 -35.67 10.12
N SER A 480 -8.24 -35.69 11.09
CA SER A 480 -9.64 -36.05 10.86
C SER A 480 -10.36 -35.00 9.98
N LEU A 481 -10.10 -33.73 10.16
CA LEU A 481 -10.64 -32.65 9.28
C LEU A 481 -10.10 -32.81 7.86
N SER A 482 -8.81 -33.10 7.69
CA SER A 482 -8.21 -33.31 6.36
C SER A 482 -8.84 -34.48 5.61
N LEU A 483 -9.22 -35.57 6.32
CA LEU A 483 -9.94 -36.70 5.72
C LEU A 483 -11.38 -36.34 5.31
N ALA A 484 -12.08 -35.55 6.14
CA ALA A 484 -13.47 -35.16 5.89
C ALA A 484 -13.62 -34.06 4.81
N ARG A 485 -12.52 -33.48 4.33
CA ARG A 485 -12.47 -32.30 3.46
C ARG A 485 -13.33 -32.44 2.18
N ASN A 486 -13.32 -33.60 1.55
CA ASN A 486 -14.00 -33.88 0.28
C ASN A 486 -15.34 -34.59 0.44
N GLU A 487 -15.77 -34.84 1.69
CA GLU A 487 -17.00 -35.62 1.97
C GLU A 487 -18.21 -34.70 2.18
N LYS A 488 -17.98 -33.40 2.42
CA LYS A 488 -19.02 -32.43 2.83
C LYS A 488 -19.05 -31.21 1.93
N GLY A 489 -20.22 -30.56 1.86
CA GLY A 489 -20.35 -29.27 1.23
C GLY A 489 -19.51 -28.19 1.94
N LEU A 490 -19.16 -27.10 1.24
CA LEU A 490 -18.25 -26.07 1.74
C LEU A 490 -18.70 -25.45 3.07
N TYR A 491 -19.98 -25.10 3.18
CA TYR A 491 -20.58 -24.54 4.40
C TYR A 491 -20.48 -25.53 5.57
N ASP A 492 -20.94 -26.79 5.36
CA ASP A 492 -20.93 -27.82 6.39
C ASP A 492 -19.52 -28.15 6.87
N PHE A 493 -18.57 -28.16 5.96
CA PHE A 493 -17.16 -28.37 6.30
C PHE A 493 -16.57 -27.20 7.09
N GLY A 494 -16.86 -25.95 6.70
CA GLY A 494 -16.48 -24.76 7.46
C GLY A 494 -17.07 -24.76 8.88
N LEU A 495 -18.36 -25.13 9.02
CA LEU A 495 -19.04 -25.25 10.31
C LEU A 495 -18.44 -26.38 11.18
N GLU A 496 -18.06 -27.50 10.57
CA GLU A 496 -17.36 -28.57 11.28
C GLU A 496 -15.98 -28.08 11.81
N ILE A 497 -15.20 -27.37 11.01
CA ILE A 497 -13.94 -26.75 11.46
C ILE A 497 -14.22 -25.82 12.65
N ALA A 498 -15.16 -24.90 12.54
CA ALA A 498 -15.49 -23.92 13.59
C ALA A 498 -15.94 -24.62 14.90
N THR A 499 -16.65 -25.73 14.77
CA THR A 499 -17.16 -26.49 15.91
C THR A 499 -16.06 -27.34 16.56
N ARG A 500 -15.34 -28.13 15.77
CA ARG A 500 -14.33 -29.07 16.28
C ARG A 500 -13.07 -28.39 16.77
N SER A 501 -12.69 -27.23 16.18
CA SER A 501 -11.60 -26.41 16.68
C SER A 501 -11.87 -25.86 18.08
N GLY A 502 -13.16 -25.75 18.46
CA GLY A 502 -13.60 -25.14 19.71
C GLY A 502 -13.76 -23.61 19.65
N ILE A 503 -13.55 -22.97 18.49
CA ILE A 503 -13.65 -21.51 18.32
C ILE A 503 -15.06 -21.02 18.71
N LEU A 504 -16.13 -21.66 18.19
CA LEU A 504 -17.51 -21.30 18.53
C LEU A 504 -17.79 -21.43 20.04
N ALA A 505 -17.27 -22.50 20.67
CA ALA A 505 -17.42 -22.69 22.09
C ALA A 505 -16.68 -21.63 22.90
N ALA A 506 -15.49 -21.24 22.49
CA ALA A 506 -14.70 -20.21 23.14
C ALA A 506 -15.42 -18.86 23.13
N TYR A 507 -15.88 -18.38 21.97
CA TYR A 507 -16.61 -17.10 21.89
C TYR A 507 -17.98 -17.14 22.59
N ARG A 508 -18.71 -18.26 22.53
CA ARG A 508 -19.98 -18.40 23.29
C ARG A 508 -19.79 -18.35 24.81
N ALA A 509 -18.61 -18.77 25.29
CA ALA A 509 -18.32 -18.75 26.73
C ALA A 509 -17.92 -17.34 27.24
N GLU A 510 -17.43 -16.44 26.37
CA GLU A 510 -16.98 -15.10 26.77
C GLU A 510 -18.13 -14.14 27.10
N ASN A 511 -19.31 -14.31 26.50
CA ASN A 511 -20.54 -13.53 26.74
C ASN A 511 -20.33 -12.00 26.74
N THR A 512 -19.52 -11.49 25.79
CA THR A 512 -19.25 -10.08 25.60
C THR A 512 -19.82 -9.60 24.25
N PRO A 513 -20.06 -8.29 24.04
CA PRO A 513 -20.49 -7.76 22.74
C PRO A 513 -19.48 -8.08 21.64
N GLU A 514 -18.18 -8.03 21.96
CA GLU A 514 -17.09 -8.34 21.04
C GLU A 514 -17.13 -9.82 20.62
N ALA A 515 -17.42 -10.73 21.55
CA ALA A 515 -17.57 -12.16 21.26
C ALA A 515 -18.81 -12.44 20.40
N THR A 516 -19.92 -11.70 20.63
CA THR A 516 -21.10 -11.78 19.76
C THR A 516 -20.76 -11.35 18.34
N SER A 517 -20.10 -10.20 18.17
CA SER A 517 -19.64 -9.73 16.86
C SER A 517 -18.69 -10.73 16.18
N ALA A 518 -17.81 -11.39 16.95
CA ALA A 518 -16.94 -12.43 16.41
C ALA A 518 -17.72 -13.66 15.91
N LEU A 519 -18.79 -14.04 16.60
CA LEU A 519 -19.68 -15.12 16.14
C LEU A 519 -20.39 -14.72 14.84
N ASP A 520 -20.90 -13.48 14.75
CA ASP A 520 -21.53 -12.95 13.54
C ASP A 520 -20.53 -12.94 12.36
N ASN A 521 -19.28 -12.55 12.59
CA ASN A 521 -18.24 -12.60 11.58
C ASN A 521 -17.89 -14.03 11.13
N ILE A 522 -17.92 -15.01 12.04
CA ILE A 522 -17.73 -16.43 11.65
C ILE A 522 -18.90 -16.91 10.81
N GLU A 523 -20.13 -16.57 11.18
CA GLU A 523 -21.33 -16.93 10.41
C GLU A 523 -21.28 -16.32 9.01
N GLU A 524 -20.89 -15.05 8.88
CA GLU A 524 -20.71 -14.37 7.60
C GLU A 524 -19.62 -15.05 6.74
N LEU A 525 -18.54 -15.52 7.36
CA LEU A 525 -17.51 -16.29 6.65
C LEU A 525 -18.10 -17.61 6.10
N LEU A 526 -18.92 -18.30 6.88
CA LEU A 526 -19.58 -19.54 6.45
C LEU A 526 -20.59 -19.28 5.34
N ASN A 527 -21.35 -18.18 5.43
CA ASN A 527 -22.27 -17.74 4.38
C ASN A 527 -21.53 -17.47 3.06
N SER A 528 -20.35 -16.86 3.12
CA SER A 528 -19.51 -16.64 1.92
C SER A 528 -19.07 -17.95 1.24
N MET A 529 -18.92 -19.04 2.00
CA MET A 529 -18.66 -20.38 1.43
C MET A 529 -19.89 -20.92 0.71
N GLN A 530 -21.07 -20.73 1.28
CA GLN A 530 -22.32 -21.13 0.65
C GLN A 530 -22.58 -20.36 -0.64
N GLU A 531 -22.42 -19.05 -0.61
CA GLU A 531 -22.55 -18.19 -1.80
C GLU A 531 -21.58 -18.57 -2.92
N PHE A 532 -20.35 -18.91 -2.54
CA PHE A 532 -19.36 -19.39 -3.50
C PHE A 532 -19.80 -20.68 -4.16
N LYS A 533 -20.29 -21.64 -3.36
CA LYS A 533 -20.82 -22.91 -3.87
C LYS A 533 -22.01 -22.67 -4.81
N GLU A 534 -23.01 -21.87 -4.40
CA GLU A 534 -24.17 -21.55 -5.22
C GLU A 534 -23.82 -20.90 -6.55
N ARG A 535 -22.81 -20.03 -6.56
CA ARG A 535 -22.25 -19.43 -7.77
C ARG A 535 -21.63 -20.49 -8.68
N CYS A 536 -20.77 -21.38 -8.14
CA CYS A 536 -20.20 -22.47 -8.92
C CYS A 536 -21.27 -23.42 -9.47
N ASP A 537 -22.28 -23.76 -8.65
CA ASP A 537 -23.41 -24.59 -9.07
C ASP A 537 -24.25 -23.90 -10.17
N ALA A 538 -24.37 -22.57 -10.12
CA ALA A 538 -25.01 -21.80 -11.18
C ALA A 538 -24.15 -21.80 -12.46
N GLU A 539 -22.85 -21.65 -12.33
CA GLU A 539 -21.89 -21.74 -13.45
C GLU A 539 -21.95 -23.13 -14.11
N ILE A 540 -22.09 -24.21 -13.33
CA ILE A 540 -22.29 -25.58 -13.85
C ILE A 540 -23.64 -25.69 -14.57
N ARG A 541 -24.75 -25.23 -13.97
CA ARG A 541 -26.09 -25.26 -14.59
C ARG A 541 -26.15 -24.48 -15.89
N ASN A 542 -25.46 -23.35 -15.94
CA ASN A 542 -25.35 -22.52 -17.13
C ASN A 542 -24.35 -23.10 -18.15
N GLY A 543 -23.64 -24.18 -17.79
CA GLY A 543 -22.55 -24.78 -18.56
C GLY A 543 -21.33 -23.89 -18.65
N GLU A 544 -21.13 -22.99 -17.71
CA GLU A 544 -19.96 -22.10 -17.58
C GLU A 544 -18.76 -22.79 -16.93
N ARG A 545 -19.07 -23.91 -16.26
CA ARG A 545 -18.15 -24.79 -15.58
C ARG A 545 -18.46 -26.23 -16.00
N PRO A 546 -17.45 -27.10 -16.17
CA PRO A 546 -17.66 -28.53 -16.41
C PRO A 546 -18.54 -29.15 -15.34
N GLN A 547 -19.36 -30.14 -15.70
CA GLN A 547 -20.29 -30.79 -14.77
C GLN A 547 -19.59 -31.60 -13.65
N ASP A 548 -18.35 -31.97 -13.85
CA ASP A 548 -17.49 -32.73 -12.96
C ASP A 548 -16.57 -31.84 -12.10
N GLU A 549 -16.61 -30.53 -12.29
CA GLU A 549 -15.83 -29.56 -11.50
C GLU A 549 -16.68 -28.93 -10.38
N GLU A 550 -16.85 -29.62 -9.26
CA GLU A 550 -17.52 -29.04 -8.09
C GLU A 550 -16.68 -27.94 -7.39
N ALA A 551 -17.35 -27.07 -6.65
CA ALA A 551 -16.71 -26.04 -5.83
C ALA A 551 -15.87 -26.68 -4.72
N THR A 552 -14.56 -26.34 -4.66
CA THR A 552 -13.65 -26.86 -3.63
C THR A 552 -13.31 -25.82 -2.57
N ILE A 553 -12.91 -26.26 -1.38
CA ILE A 553 -12.49 -25.35 -0.30
C ILE A 553 -11.19 -24.63 -0.66
N GLU A 554 -10.32 -25.24 -1.44
CA GLU A 554 -9.10 -24.66 -1.96
C GLU A 554 -9.39 -23.49 -2.90
N GLU A 555 -10.37 -23.68 -3.78
CA GLU A 555 -10.77 -22.64 -4.74
C GLU A 555 -11.46 -21.47 -4.02
N TRP A 556 -12.32 -21.76 -3.05
CA TRP A 556 -12.92 -20.72 -2.20
C TRP A 556 -11.85 -19.93 -1.46
N LEU A 557 -10.91 -20.62 -0.80
CA LEU A 557 -9.83 -19.97 -0.07
C LEU A 557 -8.96 -19.09 -0.99
N GLN A 558 -8.66 -19.55 -2.19
CA GLN A 558 -7.92 -18.78 -3.18
C GLN A 558 -8.67 -17.50 -3.57
N ASN A 559 -9.98 -17.59 -3.80
CA ASN A 559 -10.78 -16.40 -4.08
C ASN A 559 -10.72 -15.40 -2.93
N VAL A 560 -10.91 -15.87 -1.68
CA VAL A 560 -10.84 -15.03 -0.49
C VAL A 560 -9.48 -14.35 -0.34
N MET A 561 -8.39 -15.07 -0.56
CA MET A 561 -7.01 -14.53 -0.48
C MET A 561 -6.67 -13.52 -1.58
N LEU A 562 -7.37 -13.54 -2.69
CA LEU A 562 -7.18 -12.64 -3.83
C LEU A 562 -8.19 -11.47 -3.84
N VAL A 563 -9.18 -11.46 -2.94
CA VAL A 563 -10.12 -10.34 -2.79
C VAL A 563 -9.39 -9.14 -2.20
N THR A 564 -9.57 -7.99 -2.83
CA THR A 564 -9.08 -6.69 -2.32
C THR A 564 -10.23 -5.92 -1.68
N ASP A 565 -9.91 -4.93 -0.82
CA ASP A 565 -10.89 -4.03 -0.20
C ASP A 565 -11.76 -3.26 -1.21
N MET A 566 -11.34 -3.25 -2.49
CA MET A 566 -12.07 -2.62 -3.58
C MET A 566 -13.26 -3.46 -4.08
N ASP A 567 -13.33 -4.73 -3.71
CA ASP A 567 -14.28 -5.68 -4.30
C ASP A 567 -15.57 -5.81 -3.46
N LYS A 568 -15.68 -5.09 -2.32
CA LYS A 568 -16.82 -5.14 -1.41
C LYS A 568 -17.64 -3.86 -1.45
N ASP A 569 -18.75 -3.87 -2.15
CA ASP A 569 -19.83 -2.87 -2.04
C ASP A 569 -21.10 -3.56 -1.55
N ASP A 570 -21.55 -3.23 -0.33
CA ASP A 570 -22.88 -3.61 0.13
C ASP A 570 -23.95 -2.79 -0.63
N PRO A 571 -24.86 -3.45 -1.36
CA PRO A 571 -25.90 -2.76 -2.13
C PRO A 571 -26.88 -1.95 -1.28
N GLU A 572 -27.12 -2.34 -0.03
CA GLU A 572 -28.13 -1.71 0.84
C GLU A 572 -27.59 -0.45 1.57
N ASP A 573 -26.26 -0.29 1.68
CA ASP A 573 -25.62 0.79 2.45
C ASP A 573 -24.93 1.83 1.56
N ARG A 574 -25.50 2.16 0.39
CA ARG A 574 -24.84 2.96 -0.64
C ARG A 574 -24.87 4.47 -0.44
N ASN A 575 -25.89 5.04 0.23
CA ASN A 575 -26.06 6.48 0.30
C ASN A 575 -25.21 7.13 1.40
N LYS A 576 -23.88 7.09 1.23
CA LYS A 576 -22.88 7.63 2.15
C LYS A 576 -21.80 8.39 1.40
N VAL A 577 -21.30 9.49 1.98
CA VAL A 577 -20.09 10.17 1.50
C VAL A 577 -18.89 9.22 1.61
N THR A 578 -18.12 9.11 0.55
CA THR A 578 -16.94 8.25 0.55
C THR A 578 -15.68 9.05 0.88
N LEU A 579 -14.91 8.57 1.86
CA LEU A 579 -13.58 9.08 2.21
C LEU A 579 -12.53 8.08 1.77
N MET A 580 -11.54 8.53 0.97
CA MET A 580 -10.48 7.63 0.50
C MET A 580 -9.20 8.37 0.11
N THR A 581 -8.10 7.61 -0.01
CA THR A 581 -6.89 8.17 -0.61
C THR A 581 -7.07 8.37 -2.12
N VAL A 582 -6.34 9.33 -2.69
CA VAL A 582 -6.34 9.54 -4.15
C VAL A 582 -5.97 8.26 -4.92
N HIS A 583 -5.05 7.45 -4.41
CA HIS A 583 -4.68 6.18 -5.03
C HIS A 583 -5.86 5.20 -5.11
N SER A 584 -6.66 5.14 -4.07
CA SER A 584 -7.86 4.28 -4.02
C SER A 584 -8.98 4.77 -4.95
N ALA A 585 -8.97 6.04 -5.33
CA ALA A 585 -9.98 6.61 -6.22
C ALA A 585 -9.76 6.29 -7.71
N LYS A 586 -8.61 5.70 -8.06
CA LYS A 586 -8.36 5.30 -9.46
C LYS A 586 -9.40 4.29 -9.93
N GLY A 587 -9.95 4.52 -11.13
CA GLY A 587 -11.04 3.69 -11.68
C GLY A 587 -12.45 4.11 -11.26
N LEU A 588 -12.59 4.91 -10.18
CA LEU A 588 -13.87 5.40 -9.68
C LEU A 588 -14.21 6.77 -10.27
N GLU A 589 -15.48 7.22 -10.09
CA GLU A 589 -15.95 8.52 -10.56
C GLU A 589 -17.14 9.01 -9.73
N TYR A 590 -17.20 10.31 -9.45
CA TYR A 590 -18.19 10.96 -8.58
C TYR A 590 -18.66 12.26 -9.20
N LYS A 591 -19.86 12.73 -8.86
CA LYS A 591 -20.33 14.06 -9.29
C LYS A 591 -19.50 15.16 -8.64
N TYR A 592 -19.29 15.06 -7.33
CA TYR A 592 -18.64 16.07 -6.49
C TYR A 592 -17.36 15.51 -5.86
N VAL A 593 -16.22 16.09 -6.20
CA VAL A 593 -14.92 15.63 -5.71
C VAL A 593 -14.24 16.72 -4.89
N TYR A 594 -13.94 16.44 -3.65
CA TYR A 594 -13.19 17.31 -2.74
C TYR A 594 -11.78 16.76 -2.58
N ILE A 595 -10.76 17.54 -2.96
CA ILE A 595 -9.34 17.16 -2.84
C ILE A 595 -8.75 17.99 -1.72
N VAL A 596 -8.46 17.37 -0.57
CA VAL A 596 -8.03 18.06 0.64
C VAL A 596 -6.53 17.95 0.90
N GLY A 597 -5.97 18.96 1.58
CA GLY A 597 -4.58 18.96 1.99
C GLY A 597 -3.60 19.14 0.83
N LEU A 598 -3.93 20.00 -0.13
CA LEU A 598 -3.07 20.29 -1.27
C LEU A 598 -1.94 21.27 -0.87
N GLU A 599 -0.96 20.74 -0.15
CA GLU A 599 0.14 21.46 0.51
C GLU A 599 1.50 20.86 0.20
N GLU A 600 2.54 21.69 0.21
CA GLU A 600 3.93 21.22 0.13
C GLU A 600 4.26 20.23 1.27
N ASN A 601 5.03 19.19 0.97
CA ASN A 601 5.40 18.11 1.87
C ASN A 601 4.24 17.21 2.35
N LEU A 602 3.04 17.41 1.81
CA LEU A 602 1.88 16.56 2.01
C LEU A 602 1.35 16.04 0.67
N PHE A 603 1.00 16.94 -0.24
CA PHE A 603 0.62 16.65 -1.62
C PHE A 603 1.15 17.75 -2.55
N PRO A 604 2.37 17.63 -3.11
CA PRO A 604 3.22 16.44 -3.18
C PRO A 604 3.83 16.04 -1.84
N SER A 605 4.08 14.72 -1.65
CA SER A 605 4.76 14.21 -0.47
C SER A 605 6.24 14.61 -0.47
N GLN A 606 6.81 14.86 0.73
CA GLN A 606 8.21 15.26 0.87
C GLN A 606 9.17 14.32 0.13
N ARG A 607 8.98 13.01 0.28
CA ARG A 607 9.83 12.00 -0.37
C ARG A 607 9.77 12.06 -1.89
N ALA A 608 8.59 12.30 -2.45
CA ALA A 608 8.42 12.40 -3.90
C ALA A 608 9.05 13.67 -4.45
N ALA A 609 9.01 14.78 -3.69
CA ALA A 609 9.62 16.06 -4.08
C ALA A 609 11.16 16.00 -4.18
N GLU A 610 11.80 14.95 -3.62
CA GLU A 610 13.26 14.76 -3.68
C GLU A 610 13.76 14.32 -5.08
N SER A 611 12.86 13.88 -5.97
CA SER A 611 13.25 13.43 -7.33
C SER A 611 12.29 13.95 -8.41
N PRO A 612 12.81 14.24 -9.62
CA PRO A 612 11.97 14.63 -10.76
C PRO A 612 10.90 13.57 -11.11
N ASP A 613 11.27 12.29 -11.09
CA ASP A 613 10.34 11.18 -11.37
C ASP A 613 9.23 11.09 -10.31
N GLY A 614 9.58 11.32 -9.03
CA GLY A 614 8.61 11.38 -7.94
C GLY A 614 7.62 12.54 -8.10
N MET A 615 8.11 13.72 -8.49
CA MET A 615 7.26 14.88 -8.76
C MET A 615 6.33 14.64 -9.95
N GLU A 616 6.80 13.97 -11.01
CA GLU A 616 5.95 13.59 -12.13
C GLU A 616 4.86 12.58 -11.72
N GLU A 617 5.18 11.65 -10.83
CA GLU A 617 4.19 10.69 -10.31
C GLU A 617 3.14 11.36 -9.41
N GLU A 618 3.55 12.26 -8.50
CA GLU A 618 2.60 13.04 -7.68
C GLU A 618 1.71 13.94 -8.56
N ARG A 619 2.25 14.47 -9.68
CA ARG A 619 1.44 15.23 -10.65
C ARG A 619 0.43 14.34 -11.37
N ARG A 620 0.79 13.10 -11.72
CA ARG A 620 -0.16 12.10 -12.24
C ARG A 620 -1.22 11.77 -11.20
N LEU A 621 -0.83 11.67 -9.92
CA LEU A 621 -1.76 11.44 -8.82
C LEU A 621 -2.75 12.59 -8.69
N PHE A 622 -2.30 13.83 -8.80
CA PHE A 622 -3.18 14.99 -8.79
C PHE A 622 -4.09 15.04 -10.04
N TYR A 623 -3.56 14.71 -11.22
CA TYR A 623 -4.35 14.51 -12.44
C TYR A 623 -5.43 13.44 -12.24
N VAL A 624 -5.11 12.33 -11.60
CA VAL A 624 -6.09 11.29 -11.28
C VAL A 624 -7.17 11.85 -10.36
N ALA A 625 -6.82 12.60 -9.30
CA ALA A 625 -7.79 13.19 -8.38
C ALA A 625 -8.79 14.10 -9.10
N LEU A 626 -8.31 15.03 -9.93
CA LEU A 626 -9.15 15.95 -10.71
C LEU A 626 -10.08 15.19 -11.67
N THR A 627 -9.56 14.20 -12.37
CA THR A 627 -10.34 13.44 -13.38
C THR A 627 -11.31 12.43 -12.78
N ARG A 628 -11.45 12.37 -11.44
CA ARG A 628 -12.54 11.61 -10.78
C ARG A 628 -13.86 12.37 -10.82
N ALA A 629 -13.80 13.70 -10.95
CA ALA A 629 -14.98 14.55 -10.96
C ALA A 629 -15.73 14.48 -12.30
N LYS A 630 -17.07 14.31 -12.21
CA LYS A 630 -17.98 14.41 -13.35
C LYS A 630 -18.43 15.86 -13.56
N VAL A 631 -18.86 16.50 -12.47
CA VAL A 631 -19.53 17.80 -12.51
C VAL A 631 -18.68 18.89 -11.87
N GLU A 632 -18.25 18.70 -10.63
CA GLU A 632 -17.50 19.72 -9.90
C GLU A 632 -16.30 19.14 -9.13
N ALA A 633 -15.23 19.91 -9.07
CA ALA A 633 -14.06 19.63 -8.23
C ALA A 633 -13.78 20.83 -7.32
N THR A 634 -13.59 20.55 -6.04
CA THR A 634 -13.19 21.53 -5.02
C THR A 634 -11.87 21.09 -4.41
N ILE A 635 -10.93 22.01 -4.29
CA ILE A 635 -9.59 21.78 -3.72
C ILE A 635 -9.49 22.57 -2.41
N SER A 636 -8.86 21.99 -1.39
CA SER A 636 -8.59 22.73 -0.16
C SER A 636 -7.15 22.57 0.32
N TYR A 637 -6.67 23.56 1.08
CA TYR A 637 -5.39 23.51 1.79
C TYR A 637 -5.47 24.31 3.09
N ALA A 638 -4.64 23.91 4.07
CA ALA A 638 -4.50 24.60 5.34
C ALA A 638 -3.12 25.26 5.46
N GLU A 639 -3.04 26.45 6.08
CA GLU A 639 -1.78 27.15 6.36
C GLU A 639 -1.02 26.54 7.54
N MET A 640 -1.72 25.82 8.43
CA MET A 640 -1.14 25.14 9.58
C MET A 640 -1.77 23.75 9.78
N ARG A 641 -0.94 22.76 10.08
CA ARG A 641 -1.38 21.41 10.45
C ARG A 641 -0.77 20.95 11.76
N PHE A 642 -1.55 20.19 12.51
CA PHE A 642 -1.05 19.53 13.71
C PHE A 642 -0.35 18.23 13.32
N LYS A 643 0.99 18.18 13.49
CA LYS A 643 1.81 16.99 13.22
C LYS A 643 2.70 16.68 14.42
N TRP A 644 2.73 15.42 14.82
CA TRP A 644 3.62 14.93 15.89
C TRP A 644 3.58 15.75 17.19
N GLY A 645 2.41 16.27 17.57
CA GLY A 645 2.25 17.09 18.77
C GLY A 645 2.56 18.58 18.60
N ASN A 646 2.95 19.03 17.42
CA ASN A 646 3.28 20.41 17.11
C ASN A 646 2.44 20.98 15.98
N MET A 647 2.22 22.29 16.01
CA MET A 647 1.65 23.02 14.87
C MET A 647 2.77 23.36 13.89
N GLU A 648 2.63 22.88 12.65
CA GLU A 648 3.57 23.14 11.56
C GLU A 648 2.91 24.04 10.52
N PHE A 649 3.66 25.04 10.03
CA PHE A 649 3.23 25.87 8.90
C PHE A 649 3.37 25.11 7.60
N SER A 650 2.31 25.10 6.81
CA SER A 650 2.26 24.53 5.47
C SER A 650 2.20 25.63 4.42
N ARG A 651 2.77 25.36 3.25
CA ARG A 651 2.62 26.21 2.06
C ARG A 651 1.65 25.57 1.08
N PRO A 652 0.89 26.36 0.32
CA PRO A 652 0.07 25.80 -0.76
C PRO A 652 0.93 24.99 -1.73
N SER A 653 0.42 23.85 -2.19
CA SER A 653 1.07 22.99 -3.15
C SER A 653 1.47 23.73 -4.44
N CYS A 654 2.63 23.39 -5.00
CA CYS A 654 3.05 23.86 -6.32
C CYS A 654 2.02 23.53 -7.41
N PHE A 655 1.27 22.43 -7.27
CA PHE A 655 0.27 22.01 -8.24
C PHE A 655 -0.87 23.02 -8.42
N LEU A 656 -1.19 23.81 -7.40
CA LEU A 656 -2.18 24.89 -7.51
C LEU A 656 -1.78 25.96 -8.54
N ARG A 657 -0.47 26.21 -8.67
CA ARG A 657 0.07 27.16 -9.66
C ARG A 657 0.21 26.55 -11.06
N GLU A 658 0.08 25.24 -11.17
CA GLU A 658 0.17 24.51 -12.43
C GLU A 658 -1.16 24.45 -13.17
N ILE A 659 -2.29 24.64 -12.46
CA ILE A 659 -3.60 24.79 -13.09
C ILE A 659 -3.66 26.17 -13.78
N ASP A 660 -4.15 26.19 -15.02
CA ASP A 660 -4.36 27.45 -15.73
C ASP A 660 -5.41 28.30 -14.96
N PRO A 661 -5.07 29.54 -14.56
CA PRO A 661 -5.93 30.38 -13.72
C PRO A 661 -7.36 30.60 -14.25
N LYS A 662 -7.58 30.49 -15.56
CA LYS A 662 -8.92 30.65 -16.16
C LYS A 662 -9.91 29.55 -15.77
N TYR A 663 -9.40 28.39 -15.27
CA TYR A 663 -10.22 27.26 -14.85
C TYR A 663 -10.43 27.20 -13.34
N VAL A 664 -9.95 28.22 -12.59
CA VAL A 664 -9.94 28.21 -11.14
C VAL A 664 -10.67 29.42 -10.59
N ARG A 665 -11.42 29.22 -9.52
CA ARG A 665 -11.99 30.26 -8.69
C ARG A 665 -11.51 30.08 -7.25
N ALA A 666 -10.80 31.09 -6.73
CA ALA A 666 -10.37 31.11 -5.33
C ALA A 666 -11.45 31.75 -4.46
N ASP A 667 -12.10 30.95 -3.65
CA ASP A 667 -13.02 31.41 -2.62
C ASP A 667 -12.23 31.60 -1.31
N PHE A 668 -11.69 32.79 -1.12
CA PHE A 668 -11.18 33.23 0.20
C PHE A 668 -12.39 33.42 1.07
N GLY A 669 -12.66 32.52 2.05
CA GLY A 669 -13.86 32.55 2.86
C GLY A 669 -14.20 33.93 3.34
N THR A 670 -15.31 34.43 2.87
CA THR A 670 -15.98 35.58 3.48
C THR A 670 -16.53 35.08 4.79
N GLY A 671 -15.73 35.23 5.87
CA GLY A 671 -16.28 35.10 7.21
C GLY A 671 -17.50 35.96 7.27
N THR A 672 -18.63 35.40 7.66
CA THR A 672 -19.82 36.14 8.08
C THR A 672 -19.47 36.89 9.36
N GLY A 673 -18.62 37.89 9.25
CA GLY A 673 -18.33 38.91 10.21
C GLY A 673 -19.11 40.13 9.79
N THR A 674 -19.99 40.58 10.66
CA THR A 674 -20.68 41.85 10.60
C THR A 674 -19.72 42.97 10.20
N ASP A 675 -20.22 43.94 9.47
CA ASP A 675 -19.60 45.10 8.74
C ASP A 675 -18.66 46.04 9.56
N ASP A 676 -18.05 45.55 10.66
CA ASP A 676 -17.22 46.35 11.59
C ASP A 676 -15.70 46.03 11.49
N ASP A 677 -15.28 45.15 10.59
CA ASP A 677 -13.86 44.81 10.39
C ASP A 677 -13.24 45.53 9.18
N ARG A 678 -13.27 46.86 9.16
CA ARG A 678 -12.34 47.64 8.34
C ARG A 678 -10.94 47.58 8.96
N PRO A 679 -9.88 47.19 8.20
CA PRO A 679 -8.53 47.13 8.76
C PRO A 679 -8.11 48.55 9.22
N HIS A 680 -7.87 48.68 10.51
CA HIS A 680 -7.22 49.91 11.06
C HIS A 680 -5.79 49.93 10.48
N ARG A 681 -5.52 50.93 9.63
CA ARG A 681 -4.17 51.27 9.18
C ARG A 681 -3.37 51.78 10.38
N SER A 682 -2.14 51.30 10.52
CA SER A 682 -1.17 51.82 11.45
C SER A 682 -0.88 53.31 11.15
N PRO A 683 -0.47 54.13 12.14
CA PRO A 683 -0.25 55.57 11.94
C PRO A 683 0.85 55.89 10.89
N ASP A 684 1.66 54.91 10.51
CA ASP A 684 2.71 55.04 9.51
C ASP A 684 2.33 54.56 8.09
N GLY A 685 1.07 54.17 7.89
CA GLY A 685 0.54 53.78 6.57
C GLY A 685 0.93 52.40 6.07
N SER A 686 1.64 51.59 6.85
CA SER A 686 2.02 50.20 6.51
C SER A 686 0.92 49.22 6.91
N ALA A 687 0.69 48.17 6.07
CA ALA A 687 -0.22 47.08 6.42
C ALA A 687 0.44 46.22 7.51
N PRO A 688 -0.32 45.78 8.55
CA PRO A 688 0.23 44.92 9.60
C PRO A 688 0.74 43.60 9.01
N SER A 689 1.87 43.14 9.51
CA SER A 689 2.41 41.84 9.06
C SER A 689 1.47 40.68 9.46
N ALA A 690 1.39 39.66 8.66
CA ALA A 690 0.57 38.46 8.94
C ALA A 690 0.88 37.84 10.34
N ILE A 691 2.08 38.09 10.88
CA ILE A 691 2.50 37.67 12.21
C ILE A 691 1.84 38.55 13.32
N ASP A 692 1.68 39.87 13.09
CA ASP A 692 1.04 40.74 14.06
C ASP A 692 -0.46 40.50 14.12
N GLU A 693 -1.06 40.13 13.02
CA GLU A 693 -2.49 39.76 12.96
C GLU A 693 -2.75 38.39 13.63
N LEU A 694 -1.85 37.45 13.49
CA LEU A 694 -1.88 36.18 14.21
C LEU A 694 -1.70 36.36 15.73
N ARG A 695 -0.79 37.23 16.19
CA ARG A 695 -0.60 37.54 17.61
C ARG A 695 -1.87 38.12 18.23
N ARG A 696 -2.51 39.10 17.57
CA ARG A 696 -3.76 39.72 18.07
C ARG A 696 -4.91 38.72 18.17
N ARG A 697 -5.06 37.79 17.20
CA ARG A 697 -6.10 36.75 17.25
C ARG A 697 -5.83 35.71 18.34
N PHE A 698 -4.56 35.42 18.62
CA PHE A 698 -4.18 34.52 19.72
C PHE A 698 -4.42 35.14 21.07
N ASP A 699 -4.06 36.42 21.27
CA ASP A 699 -4.29 37.14 22.51
C ASP A 699 -5.79 37.33 22.80
N TYR A 700 -6.61 37.60 21.77
CA TYR A 700 -8.06 37.70 21.91
C TYR A 700 -8.71 36.36 22.31
N ARG A 701 -8.32 35.25 21.72
CA ARG A 701 -8.83 33.92 22.09
C ARG A 701 -8.32 33.44 23.47
N PHE A 702 -7.11 33.80 23.83
CA PHE A 702 -6.57 33.50 25.15
C PHE A 702 -7.28 34.31 26.25
N GLN A 703 -7.62 35.56 26.00
CA GLN A 703 -8.42 36.39 26.89
C GLN A 703 -9.86 35.91 26.99
N GLN A 704 -10.51 35.47 25.90
CA GLN A 704 -11.85 34.84 25.95
C GLN A 704 -11.85 33.53 26.76
N LYS A 705 -10.81 32.69 26.61
CA LYS A 705 -10.70 31.48 27.44
C LYS A 705 -10.45 31.78 28.93
N GLN A 706 -9.71 32.83 29.27
CA GLN A 706 -9.52 33.26 30.65
C GLN A 706 -10.82 33.88 31.21
N GLN A 707 -11.58 34.61 30.46
CA GLN A 707 -12.90 35.16 30.88
C GLN A 707 -13.96 34.06 31.01
N ALA A 708 -13.93 33.03 30.18
CA ALA A 708 -14.81 31.85 30.31
C ALA A 708 -14.42 30.91 31.49
N ALA A 709 -13.17 30.91 31.91
CA ALA A 709 -12.68 30.15 33.08
C ALA A 709 -12.77 30.94 34.40
N GLY A 710 -13.01 32.26 34.36
CA GLY A 710 -13.01 33.17 35.51
C GLY A 710 -14.37 33.56 36.05
N GLY A 711 -15.47 32.99 35.57
CA GLY A 711 -16.82 33.33 35.97
C GLY A 711 -17.38 32.51 37.13
N ASN A 712 -16.86 32.70 38.36
CA ASN A 712 -17.60 32.48 39.62
C ASN A 712 -16.78 32.98 40.82
N ASN A 713 -16.92 34.22 41.17
CA ASN A 713 -16.84 34.65 42.55
C ASN A 713 -17.38 36.08 42.70
N PRO A 714 -18.49 36.34 43.36
CA PRO A 714 -18.77 37.63 43.95
C PRO A 714 -18.50 37.60 45.45
N GLY A 715 -17.85 38.64 45.89
CA GLY A 715 -17.24 38.89 47.14
C GLY A 715 -18.11 39.17 48.35
N SER A 716 -17.36 39.22 49.41
CA SER A 716 -17.38 40.00 50.65
C SER A 716 -18.57 39.98 51.61
N GLY A 717 -18.28 39.68 52.84
CA GLY A 717 -19.05 40.14 53.98
C GLY A 717 -19.09 39.26 55.22
N GLY A 718 -18.19 39.44 56.11
CA GLY A 718 -18.28 39.50 57.55
C GLY A 718 -19.03 38.47 58.39
N GLY A 719 -18.32 37.91 59.39
CA GLY A 719 -19.03 37.46 60.66
C GLY A 719 -18.65 36.04 61.12
N ARG A 720 -17.80 36.02 62.15
CA ARG A 720 -17.59 34.86 63.08
C ARG A 720 -18.79 34.79 64.05
N PRO A 721 -18.95 33.85 65.01
CA PRO A 721 -18.45 32.46 65.15
C PRO A 721 -19.51 31.47 65.66
N GLY A 722 -19.21 30.19 65.75
CA GLY A 722 -19.92 29.34 66.72
C GLY A 722 -20.15 27.88 66.33
N SER A 723 -19.51 27.06 67.12
CA SER A 723 -19.89 25.72 67.60
C SER A 723 -20.03 24.48 66.71
N ASN A 724 -19.19 23.58 66.98
CA ASN A 724 -19.21 22.09 66.88
C ASN A 724 -20.42 21.55 67.72
N PRO A 725 -20.87 20.29 67.72
CA PRO A 725 -20.18 19.04 67.38
C PRO A 725 -21.04 17.89 66.73
N GLY A 726 -20.45 16.79 66.42
CA GLY A 726 -21.11 15.50 66.47
C GLY A 726 -20.72 14.45 65.39
N ARG A 727 -19.74 13.65 65.69
CA ARG A 727 -19.69 12.18 65.90
C ARG A 727 -20.18 11.23 64.80
N GLY A 728 -19.24 10.30 64.56
CA GLY A 728 -19.44 8.89 64.30
C GLY A 728 -18.51 8.38 63.20
N ASN A 729 -17.38 7.95 63.46
CA ASN A 729 -16.75 6.75 64.05
C ASN A 729 -17.02 5.44 63.27
N PHE A 730 -15.97 4.80 62.94
CA PHE A 730 -15.46 3.43 62.87
C PHE A 730 -14.66 3.23 61.61
N GLY A 731 -13.44 2.94 61.61
CA GLY A 731 -12.64 2.09 62.48
C GLY A 731 -11.93 1.11 61.59
N GLY A 732 -10.60 1.07 61.74
CA GLY A 732 -9.82 -0.10 61.72
C GLY A 732 -8.54 -0.08 60.86
N ARG A 733 -7.43 0.38 61.40
CA ARG A 733 -6.07 -0.13 61.20
C ARG A 733 -5.85 -1.26 62.21
N PRO A 734 -4.77 -2.08 62.25
CA PRO A 734 -3.39 -1.81 61.78
C PRO A 734 -2.69 -3.05 61.15
N SER A 735 -1.53 -2.85 60.60
CA SER A 735 -0.16 -2.99 61.09
C SER A 735 0.67 -4.17 60.59
N ASP A 736 1.88 -3.82 60.26
CA ASP A 736 3.22 -4.43 60.47
C ASP A 736 3.59 -5.58 59.53
N GLY A 737 4.77 -5.68 59.02
CA GLY A 737 6.09 -5.21 59.35
C GLY A 737 7.11 -5.95 58.48
N GLU A 738 8.24 -5.35 58.43
CA GLU A 738 9.60 -5.88 58.35
C GLU A 738 10.20 -6.32 57.01
N SER A 739 11.06 -5.49 56.53
CA SER A 739 12.55 -5.52 56.48
C SER A 739 13.24 -6.61 55.65
N GLY A 740 13.93 -6.17 54.64
CA GLY A 740 15.19 -6.36 53.97
C GLY A 740 16.01 -7.68 54.16
N PRO A 741 17.17 -7.86 53.53
CA PRO A 741 18.10 -6.87 52.96
C PRO A 741 18.71 -7.18 51.60
N ALA A 742 19.41 -6.17 51.11
CA ALA A 742 20.31 -6.18 49.95
C ALA A 742 21.49 -7.16 50.09
N ARG A 743 21.94 -7.76 49.00
CA ARG A 743 23.32 -8.25 48.82
C ARG A 743 23.90 -7.82 47.49
N ARG A 744 24.95 -7.00 47.61
CA ARG A 744 26.00 -6.74 46.63
C ARG A 744 26.92 -7.96 46.55
N PHE A 745 27.42 -8.30 45.39
CA PHE A 745 28.77 -8.85 45.14
C PHE A 745 29.10 -8.45 43.68
N ALA A 746 30.01 -7.57 43.41
CA ALA A 746 31.47 -7.65 43.46
C ALA A 746 32.09 -8.25 42.18
N ARG A 747 32.80 -7.35 41.52
CA ARG A 747 33.71 -7.57 40.35
C ARG A 747 34.74 -8.66 40.65
N ALA A 748 35.12 -9.41 39.61
CA ALA A 748 36.48 -9.97 39.53
C ALA A 748 37.01 -9.89 38.10
N ALA A 749 38.26 -9.59 37.98
CA ALA A 749 39.05 -9.18 36.85
C ALA A 749 39.60 -10.36 36.04
N ALA A 750 40.05 -10.01 34.80
CA ALA A 750 40.77 -10.84 33.83
C ALA A 750 42.07 -11.47 34.35
N PRO A 751 42.66 -12.43 33.62
CA PRO A 751 44.04 -12.17 33.14
C PRO A 751 44.25 -12.41 31.62
N ARG A 752 45.33 -11.76 31.19
CA ARG A 752 45.98 -11.71 29.87
C ARG A 752 46.82 -12.96 29.59
N ASP A 753 47.10 -13.05 28.25
CA ASP A 753 48.29 -13.58 27.59
C ASP A 753 48.24 -15.00 27.00
N ALA A 754 48.32 -15.05 25.69
CA ALA A 754 49.46 -15.62 24.93
C ALA A 754 49.15 -15.73 23.40
N ARG A 755 50.00 -15.05 22.63
CA ARG A 755 50.25 -15.38 21.21
C ARG A 755 51.19 -16.60 21.12
N PRO A 756 51.18 -17.40 20.03
CA PRO A 756 52.31 -17.26 19.13
C PRO A 756 51.96 -17.31 17.61
N GLN A 757 52.90 -16.79 16.90
CA GLN A 757 53.21 -16.63 15.48
C GLN A 757 53.16 -17.90 14.62
N GLY A 758 52.98 -17.70 13.32
CA GLY A 758 53.35 -18.67 12.27
C GLY A 758 52.68 -18.43 10.92
N ARG A 759 53.34 -17.67 10.04
CA ARG A 759 53.15 -17.72 8.56
C ARG A 759 53.90 -18.94 7.99
N PRO A 760 53.55 -19.46 6.79
CA PRO A 760 54.03 -18.86 5.52
C PRO A 760 52.98 -18.87 4.36
N ASP A 761 53.11 -17.90 3.45
CA ASP A 761 52.74 -17.97 2.03
C ASP A 761 53.48 -19.08 1.30
N PRO A 762 53.05 -19.67 0.14
CA PRO A 762 53.14 -18.98 -1.13
C PRO A 762 52.19 -19.41 -2.29
N ALA A 763 52.32 -18.67 -3.38
CA ALA A 763 52.22 -19.04 -4.82
C ALA A 763 50.93 -18.79 -5.57
N LEU A 764 50.93 -17.67 -6.24
CA LEU A 764 50.58 -17.37 -7.64
C LEU A 764 50.14 -18.53 -8.51
N VAL A 765 48.92 -18.51 -8.99
CA VAL A 765 48.57 -18.99 -10.33
C VAL A 765 47.77 -17.91 -11.03
N GLN A 766 48.32 -17.36 -12.10
CA GLN A 766 47.68 -16.41 -13.03
C GLN A 766 46.69 -17.15 -13.89
N ALA A 767 45.47 -16.60 -14.08
CA ALA A 767 44.55 -16.95 -15.16
C ALA A 767 44.32 -15.71 -16.05
N PRO A 768 44.10 -15.87 -17.36
CA PRO A 768 44.33 -14.84 -18.37
C PRO A 768 43.21 -13.81 -18.46
N ARG A 769 43.61 -12.56 -18.82
CA ARG A 769 42.73 -11.44 -19.14
C ARG A 769 42.11 -11.63 -20.52
N PRO A 770 40.83 -11.32 -20.74
CA PRO A 770 40.33 -11.09 -22.08
C PRO A 770 40.63 -9.66 -22.55
N SER A 771 40.97 -9.56 -23.79
CA SER A 771 41.32 -8.38 -24.55
C SER A 771 40.17 -7.38 -24.66
N THR A 772 40.50 -6.13 -24.36
CA THR A 772 39.67 -4.96 -24.72
C THR A 772 40.01 -4.53 -26.14
N ASP A 773 39.02 -4.63 -27.04
CA ASP A 773 39.03 -3.85 -28.27
C ASP A 773 37.61 -3.30 -28.52
N GLY A 774 37.52 -1.98 -28.69
CA GLY A 774 36.36 -1.31 -29.28
C GLY A 774 35.50 -0.41 -28.39
N MET A 775 36.09 0.56 -27.66
CA MET A 775 35.30 1.73 -27.24
C MET A 775 36.06 3.03 -27.53
N ARG A 776 35.56 3.78 -28.51
CA ARG A 776 36.02 5.11 -28.85
C ARG A 776 35.72 6.10 -27.69
N ARG A 777 36.75 6.73 -27.17
CA ARG A 777 36.67 7.89 -26.30
C ARG A 777 36.21 9.12 -27.12
N ILE A 778 35.13 9.76 -26.71
CA ILE A 778 34.74 11.09 -27.14
C ILE A 778 35.41 12.08 -26.18
N GLY A 779 36.28 12.91 -26.73
CA GLY A 779 37.05 13.90 -25.98
C GLY A 779 36.21 15.08 -25.54
N VAL A 780 36.48 15.50 -24.32
CA VAL A 780 36.01 16.77 -23.76
C VAL A 780 36.91 17.87 -24.34
N ARG A 781 36.30 18.83 -25.05
CA ARG A 781 36.96 20.08 -25.41
C ARG A 781 36.84 21.07 -24.26
N GLN A 782 37.95 21.49 -23.70
CA GLN A 782 38.09 22.74 -22.94
C GLN A 782 37.85 23.94 -23.88
N ALA A 783 37.03 24.87 -23.45
CA ALA A 783 37.03 26.23 -23.99
C ALA A 783 37.30 27.21 -22.84
N ALA A 784 38.24 28.10 -23.09
CA ALA A 784 38.75 29.10 -22.16
C ALA A 784 37.93 30.39 -22.22
N ASP A 785 37.96 31.09 -21.10
CA ASP A 785 37.89 32.54 -20.86
C ASP A 785 36.77 33.39 -21.46
N GLY A 786 36.10 34.11 -20.54
CA GLY A 786 35.31 35.29 -20.82
C GLY A 786 34.48 35.72 -19.61
N GLY A 787 35.11 36.46 -18.67
CA GLY A 787 34.45 36.93 -17.48
C GLY A 787 33.56 38.16 -17.71
N VAL A 788 32.50 38.32 -16.91
CA VAL A 788 31.95 39.59 -16.39
C VAL A 788 31.26 39.30 -15.05
N PRO A 789 31.38 40.11 -14.02
CA PRO A 789 30.94 39.86 -12.67
C PRO A 789 29.54 40.34 -12.41
N LEU A 790 28.75 39.60 -11.70
CA LEU A 790 27.57 40.11 -10.99
C LEU A 790 27.49 39.51 -9.60
N GLY A 791 27.51 40.44 -8.64
CA GLY A 791 27.45 40.15 -7.23
C GLY A 791 26.09 39.62 -6.77
N ASP A 792 26.18 39.01 -5.69
CA ASP A 792 25.37 38.86 -4.48
C ASP A 792 25.52 37.44 -3.96
N THR A 793 26.65 37.22 -3.31
CA THR A 793 26.87 36.06 -2.45
C THR A 793 26.07 36.26 -1.15
N MET A 794 25.06 35.43 -0.98
CA MET A 794 24.54 35.13 0.36
C MET A 794 25.68 34.58 1.22
N PRO A 795 25.79 34.96 2.50
CA PRO A 795 26.94 34.51 3.33
C PRO A 795 26.81 33.02 3.59
N VAL A 796 27.84 32.30 3.20
CA VAL A 796 28.11 30.93 3.58
C VAL A 796 28.33 30.93 5.08
N SER A 797 27.53 30.21 5.83
CA SER A 797 27.50 30.03 7.28
C SER A 797 28.89 29.64 7.80
N GLY A 798 29.52 30.57 8.54
CA GLY A 798 30.48 30.42 9.64
C GLY A 798 31.65 29.47 9.49
N ASP A 799 32.82 29.99 9.05
CA ASP A 799 34.12 29.33 9.24
C ASP A 799 34.45 29.25 10.75
N TYR A 800 34.21 28.08 11.37
CA TYR A 800 34.68 27.81 12.72
C TYR A 800 36.13 27.33 12.68
N THR A 801 36.92 27.67 13.70
CA THR A 801 38.32 27.20 13.84
C THR A 801 38.48 26.41 15.13
N VAL A 802 39.39 25.42 15.13
CA VAL A 802 39.72 24.67 16.34
C VAL A 802 40.33 25.63 17.37
N GLY A 803 39.90 25.56 18.62
CA GLY A 803 40.25 26.48 19.69
C GLY A 803 39.33 27.70 19.82
N GLN A 804 38.40 27.92 18.91
CA GLN A 804 37.50 29.07 18.96
C GLN A 804 36.44 28.89 20.08
N ARG A 805 36.22 29.94 20.86
CA ARG A 805 35.14 30.00 21.85
C ARG A 805 33.83 30.29 21.17
N VAL A 806 32.82 29.52 21.54
CA VAL A 806 31.45 29.61 20.98
C VAL A 806 30.44 29.48 22.11
N GLU A 807 29.28 30.11 21.94
CA GLU A 807 28.16 29.98 22.87
C GLU A 807 26.99 29.29 22.15
N HIS A 808 26.38 28.31 22.84
CA HIS A 808 25.18 27.62 22.37
C HIS A 808 24.01 27.93 23.31
N PRO A 809 22.81 28.26 22.81
CA PRO A 809 21.66 28.66 23.65
C PRO A 809 21.27 27.65 24.73
N LYS A 810 21.53 26.36 24.50
CA LYS A 810 21.16 25.28 25.44
C LYS A 810 22.36 24.76 26.28
N PHE A 811 23.58 24.82 25.76
CA PHE A 811 24.75 24.19 26.39
C PHE A 811 25.74 25.20 26.99
N GLY A 812 25.50 26.50 26.78
CA GLY A 812 26.34 27.59 27.26
C GLY A 812 27.63 27.76 26.44
N VAL A 813 28.66 28.32 27.12
CA VAL A 813 29.95 28.61 26.50
C VAL A 813 30.80 27.35 26.39
N GLY A 814 31.55 27.20 25.29
CA GLY A 814 32.43 26.06 25.04
C GLY A 814 33.54 26.40 24.05
N ILE A 815 34.46 25.47 23.81
CA ILE A 815 35.57 25.60 22.88
C ILE A 815 35.48 24.52 21.81
N VAL A 816 35.62 24.89 20.55
CA VAL A 816 35.68 23.96 19.43
C VAL A 816 36.97 23.14 19.49
N GLN A 817 36.85 21.84 19.73
CA GLN A 817 38.00 20.93 19.84
C GLN A 817 38.39 20.29 18.51
N ARG A 818 37.41 19.95 17.67
CA ARG A 818 37.64 19.27 16.41
C ARG A 818 36.59 19.64 15.37
N ILE A 819 37.01 19.74 14.12
CA ILE A 819 36.16 20.00 12.97
C ILE A 819 36.38 18.88 11.95
N GLU A 820 35.30 18.18 11.59
CA GLU A 820 35.29 17.18 10.51
C GLU A 820 34.50 17.72 9.35
N THR A 821 35.13 17.84 8.18
CA THR A 821 34.48 18.33 6.97
C THR A 821 33.70 17.22 6.31
N LEU A 822 32.37 17.41 6.14
CA LEU A 822 31.47 16.56 5.37
C LEU A 822 31.22 17.19 4.00
N ALA A 823 30.73 16.43 3.03
CA ALA A 823 30.53 16.90 1.63
C ALA A 823 29.64 18.15 1.50
N THR A 824 28.77 18.45 2.48
CA THR A 824 27.80 19.56 2.47
C THR A 824 27.75 20.37 3.76
N ASP A 825 28.54 20.01 4.80
CA ASP A 825 28.50 20.67 6.11
C ASP A 825 29.79 20.37 6.92
N HIS A 826 29.96 21.04 8.08
CA HIS A 826 31.04 20.77 9.04
C HIS A 826 30.45 20.18 10.32
N LYS A 827 31.03 19.09 10.79
CA LYS A 827 30.73 18.50 12.08
C LYS A 827 31.70 19.03 13.13
N LEU A 828 31.20 19.75 14.12
CA LEU A 828 31.97 20.42 15.17
C LEU A 828 31.90 19.58 16.45
N VAL A 829 33.03 19.30 17.04
CA VAL A 829 33.11 18.76 18.41
C VAL A 829 33.46 19.92 19.32
N VAL A 830 32.52 20.28 20.22
CA VAL A 830 32.66 21.44 21.12
C VAL A 830 32.61 20.94 22.56
N ALA A 831 33.64 21.32 23.36
CA ALA A 831 33.64 21.10 24.80
C ALA A 831 33.00 22.29 25.49
N PHE A 832 31.82 22.12 26.08
CA PHE A 832 31.08 23.12 26.79
C PHE A 832 31.42 23.08 28.29
N ASP A 833 31.64 24.24 28.91
CA ASP A 833 32.06 24.38 30.29
C ASP A 833 31.09 23.71 31.30
N GLY A 834 29.80 23.72 31.04
CA GLY A 834 28.77 23.13 31.91
C GLY A 834 28.14 21.83 31.43
N ALA A 835 28.35 21.44 30.15
CA ALA A 835 27.64 20.32 29.53
C ALA A 835 28.54 19.23 28.91
N GLY A 836 29.87 19.37 29.06
CA GLY A 836 30.85 18.45 28.52
C GLY A 836 30.95 18.49 26.99
N GLU A 837 31.57 17.47 26.39
CA GLU A 837 31.79 17.39 24.95
C GLU A 837 30.50 17.04 24.20
N LYS A 838 30.18 17.83 23.16
CA LYS A 838 29.03 17.62 22.26
C LYS A 838 29.44 17.72 20.84
N THR A 839 28.91 16.85 20.03
CA THR A 839 29.08 16.87 18.56
C THR A 839 27.89 17.53 17.89
N LEU A 840 28.11 18.58 17.12
CA LEU A 840 27.09 19.39 16.47
C LEU A 840 27.38 19.52 14.98
N LEU A 841 26.35 19.67 14.16
CA LEU A 841 26.47 20.02 12.74
C LEU A 841 26.45 21.56 12.62
N ALA A 842 27.46 22.17 12.00
CA ALA A 842 27.67 23.61 11.97
C ALA A 842 26.43 24.36 11.44
N LYS A 843 25.79 23.84 10.42
CA LYS A 843 24.58 24.43 9.81
C LYS A 843 23.37 24.52 10.76
N PHE A 844 23.29 23.63 11.76
CA PHE A 844 22.15 23.52 12.68
C PHE A 844 22.51 23.91 14.12
N ALA A 845 23.77 24.16 14.40
CA ALA A 845 24.30 24.27 15.75
C ALA A 845 23.93 25.57 16.48
N LYS A 846 23.41 26.58 15.80
CA LYS A 846 23.05 27.91 16.37
C LYS A 846 24.15 28.44 17.31
N LEU A 847 25.41 28.26 16.95
CA LEU A 847 26.54 28.72 17.73
C LEU A 847 26.83 30.19 17.44
N THR A 848 26.98 31.00 18.49
CA THR A 848 27.47 32.37 18.40
C THR A 848 28.95 32.35 18.68
N LYS A 849 29.78 32.98 17.86
CA LYS A 849 31.21 33.15 18.10
C LYS A 849 31.45 34.19 19.18
N LEU A 850 32.25 33.87 20.18
CA LEU A 850 32.66 34.75 21.28
C LEU A 850 34.00 35.39 21.00
#